data_441633972dcc4d50a3cde00d60f38169
#
_entry.id   441633972dcc4d50a3cde00d60f38169
#
_cell.length_a   1.000
_cell.length_b   1.000
_cell.length_c   1.000
_cell.angle_alpha   90.00
_cell.angle_beta   90.00
_cell.angle_gamma   90.00
#
_symmetry.space_group_name_H-M   'P 1'
#
loop_
_entity.id
_entity.type
_entity.pdbx_description
1 polymer ?
#
loop_
_entity_poly.entity_id
_entity_poly.type
_entity_poly.pdbx_seq_one_letter_code
_entity_poly.pdbx_strand_id
1 'polypeptide(L)'
;MSTHLSTREHREETTMATVAEDTRPNLSLVKDQSVEGTVVEHQGEVAQPTWIQSNKALRHAIDNRLYVAWSLRGYRELGRRWLAARRDDYPQMIETARAALQAAKGNMDREEEIRERLDQRVATYKRHKRLMVAKTSGWTTAAAAGATVGAITGGPVVDLLMGLGAMALGVWHGRPEPEAPAEVLDQPAIEGALEPVAAAPTAERAFDAPPPPALTIEELDTALREIGIVKQREQITVHAAPERGKDGNTTAVFDLPARVTVGMLQKQLEAFAGALGRDSSMVDIVKAGTERRVSLWMTDADPFAAPRPSPLLTMRGGVDAWKTGAPVGWNKRGAIVELVINNSSFVIAGMTRSGKGVGAANLAVGAALDVRINLRIVAGKTNGEWDAYAKAGVAATYFKPNPERLLALLKALKADMDRRNKILGELGKSKMTAETINRLGGIEVLIIDEVATFTRSGKPLRDDILDGLIDISAVAAGAGILLVLITQYPEVDVLPQALTMNCGTKWAMRVDNATQSNAILGAGASSSGRDASKFDPPLPGLGWLDNPFAGVTDKARSFDLDEDERNEITTLTGRAAELRKAAGRLVGQWEDPIEQHLLNETGASSAAGGPARDGVPGREVMHLSAEQVQQVEALRGALTAMNDLGRDVAQLDEMAEIIGGGMAADRLGELLRAAGAGGTVKITVPHRTGRVNGYQRAEIADAMNFFNGA
;
A
#
# COMPACT_ATOMS: atom_id res chain seq x y z
N MET A 1 -78.75 33.52 0.25
CA MET A 1 -78.54 34.94 0.43
C MET A 1 -77.06 35.13 0.35
N SER A 2 -76.49 35.39 -0.80
CA SER A 2 -76.18 36.76 -1.30
C SER A 2 -75.17 37.42 -0.37
N THR A 3 -74.05 37.92 -0.78
CA THR A 3 -73.57 38.52 -2.03
C THR A 3 -72.12 39.03 -1.75
N HIS A 4 -71.32 39.01 -2.78
CA HIS A 4 -70.32 40.05 -3.12
C HIS A 4 -69.11 40.29 -2.21
N LEU A 5 -67.91 40.03 -2.77
CA LEU A 5 -66.92 41.01 -3.28
C LEU A 5 -65.66 40.19 -3.67
N SER A 6 -65.39 39.87 -4.87
CA SER A 6 -64.96 40.54 -6.10
C SER A 6 -63.82 41.53 -5.96
N THR A 7 -62.73 41.14 -6.66
CA THR A 7 -61.71 42.01 -7.26
C THR A 7 -60.73 42.73 -6.35
N ARG A 8 -59.55 42.09 -6.21
CA ARG A 8 -58.23 42.77 -6.22
C ARG A 8 -57.05 41.82 -6.08
N GLU A 9 -56.88 40.92 -7.00
CA GLU A 9 -55.67 40.14 -7.13
C GLU A 9 -55.42 39.79 -8.60
N HIS A 10 -55.03 40.76 -9.37
CA HIS A 10 -54.50 40.52 -10.71
C HIS A 10 -53.65 41.71 -11.16
N ARG A 11 -52.60 42.06 -10.46
CA ARG A 11 -51.63 43.05 -10.96
C ARG A 11 -50.21 42.95 -10.44
N GLU A 12 -49.83 41.88 -9.73
CA GLU A 12 -48.43 41.69 -9.25
C GLU A 12 -47.72 40.48 -9.81
N GLU A 13 -48.38 39.60 -10.57
CA GLU A 13 -47.71 38.42 -11.17
C GLU A 13 -47.01 38.65 -12.50
N THR A 14 -47.18 39.80 -13.13
CA THR A 14 -46.62 40.07 -14.48
C THR A 14 -45.26 40.76 -14.47
N THR A 15 -44.73 41.14 -13.31
CA THR A 15 -43.46 41.87 -13.23
C THR A 15 -42.28 41.01 -12.72
N MET A 16 -42.52 39.78 -12.30
CA MET A 16 -41.42 38.88 -11.85
C MET A 16 -40.93 37.86 -12.91
N ALA A 17 -41.65 37.72 -14.02
CA ALA A 17 -41.28 36.76 -15.08
C ALA A 17 -40.30 37.33 -16.11
N THR A 18 -40.03 38.62 -16.13
CA THR A 18 -39.20 39.27 -17.16
C THR A 18 -37.77 39.61 -16.71
N VAL A 19 -37.42 39.39 -15.46
CA VAL A 19 -36.04 39.65 -14.96
C VAL A 19 -35.18 38.39 -14.86
N ALA A 20 -35.76 37.20 -15.07
CA ALA A 20 -35.02 35.91 -14.97
C ALA A 20 -34.44 35.43 -16.31
N GLU A 21 -34.65 36.09 -17.42
CA GLU A 21 -34.18 35.62 -18.74
C GLU A 21 -32.87 36.27 -19.23
N ASP A 22 -32.36 37.29 -18.56
CA ASP A 22 -31.23 38.09 -19.07
C ASP A 22 -29.87 37.82 -18.38
N THR A 23 -29.71 36.73 -17.65
CA THR A 23 -28.43 36.35 -17.01
C THR A 23 -28.01 34.90 -17.22
N ARG A 24 -28.40 34.29 -18.34
CA ARG A 24 -27.75 33.08 -18.81
C ARG A 24 -26.56 33.44 -19.70
N PRO A 25 -25.32 33.17 -19.36
CA PRO A 25 -24.21 33.39 -20.27
C PRO A 25 -24.41 32.49 -21.51
N ASN A 26 -24.38 33.13 -22.65
CA ASN A 26 -24.55 32.53 -23.96
C ASN A 26 -23.35 31.60 -24.25
N LEU A 27 -23.54 30.29 -24.09
CA LEU A 27 -22.53 29.24 -24.27
C LEU A 27 -22.12 29.02 -25.74
N SER A 28 -22.57 29.89 -26.68
CA SER A 28 -22.26 29.76 -28.09
C SER A 28 -21.03 30.54 -28.58
N LEU A 29 -20.33 31.28 -27.70
CA LEU A 29 -19.21 32.16 -28.08
C LEU A 29 -17.81 31.68 -27.69
N VAL A 30 -17.65 30.42 -27.28
CA VAL A 30 -16.34 29.85 -26.86
C VAL A 30 -15.82 28.81 -27.85
N LYS A 31 -16.12 28.96 -29.17
CA LYS A 31 -15.65 28.01 -30.16
C LYS A 31 -14.47 28.43 -31.03
N ASP A 32 -13.97 29.64 -30.89
CA ASP A 32 -12.95 30.14 -31.84
C ASP A 32 -11.83 31.02 -31.25
N GLN A 33 -11.41 30.80 -30.01
CA GLN A 33 -10.14 31.38 -29.58
C GLN A 33 -9.39 30.39 -28.71
N SER A 34 -8.27 29.87 -29.24
CA SER A 34 -7.23 29.18 -28.48
C SER A 34 -6.63 30.14 -27.45
N VAL A 35 -7.07 29.98 -26.21
CA VAL A 35 -6.43 30.64 -25.09
C VAL A 35 -5.66 29.51 -24.36
N GLU A 36 -4.33 29.54 -24.48
CA GLU A 36 -3.45 28.83 -23.57
C GLU A 36 -3.69 29.41 -22.16
N GLY A 37 -4.50 28.72 -21.38
CA GLY A 37 -4.76 29.04 -20.00
C GLY A 37 -5.06 27.74 -19.26
N THR A 38 -4.22 27.42 -18.30
CA THR A 38 -4.41 26.34 -17.34
C THR A 38 -5.80 26.45 -16.71
N VAL A 39 -6.68 25.50 -17.02
CA VAL A 39 -7.97 25.36 -16.33
C VAL A 39 -7.66 24.82 -14.93
N VAL A 40 -7.66 25.70 -13.94
CA VAL A 40 -7.76 25.30 -12.54
C VAL A 40 -9.21 24.93 -12.29
N GLU A 41 -9.56 23.66 -12.32
CA GLU A 41 -10.81 23.19 -11.75
C GLU A 41 -10.80 23.43 -10.25
N HIS A 42 -11.37 24.57 -9.84
CA HIS A 42 -11.88 24.68 -8.50
C HIS A 42 -13.08 23.73 -8.38
N GLN A 43 -12.91 22.61 -7.71
CA GLN A 43 -14.04 21.91 -7.11
C GLN A 43 -14.61 22.87 -6.06
N GLY A 44 -15.62 23.63 -6.50
CA GLY A 44 -16.12 24.75 -5.75
C GLY A 44 -16.94 24.27 -4.55
N GLU A 45 -16.69 24.86 -3.42
CA GLU A 45 -17.76 25.28 -2.55
C GLU A 45 -18.82 25.96 -3.44
N VAL A 46 -20.07 25.49 -3.35
CA VAL A 46 -21.20 26.17 -3.98
C VAL A 46 -21.19 27.58 -3.39
N ALA A 47 -20.74 28.55 -4.17
CA ALA A 47 -20.63 29.92 -3.73
C ALA A 47 -22.03 30.39 -3.27
N GLN A 48 -22.17 30.61 -1.98
CA GLN A 48 -23.43 31.07 -1.42
C GLN A 48 -23.80 32.39 -2.08
N PRO A 49 -25.08 32.59 -2.47
CA PRO A 49 -25.51 33.83 -3.06
C PRO A 49 -25.09 35.06 -2.23
N THR A 50 -24.69 36.13 -2.87
CA THR A 50 -24.17 37.34 -2.22
C THR A 50 -25.07 37.93 -1.12
N TRP A 51 -26.39 37.75 -1.23
CA TRP A 51 -27.37 38.17 -0.23
C TRP A 51 -27.30 37.32 1.07
N ILE A 52 -26.88 36.06 0.98
CA ILE A 52 -26.60 35.20 2.15
C ILE A 52 -25.30 35.65 2.79
N GLN A 53 -24.28 35.99 1.99
CA GLN A 53 -22.98 36.44 2.50
C GLN A 53 -23.05 37.80 3.21
N SER A 54 -23.99 38.67 2.84
CA SER A 54 -24.18 39.97 3.49
C SER A 54 -25.00 39.89 4.78
N ASN A 55 -25.76 38.82 5.03
CA ASN A 55 -26.65 38.70 6.19
C ASN A 55 -26.04 37.80 7.27
N LYS A 56 -25.41 38.42 8.30
CA LYS A 56 -24.76 37.70 9.41
C LYS A 56 -25.71 36.77 10.17
N ALA A 57 -27.00 37.13 10.33
CA ALA A 57 -27.96 36.32 11.04
C ALA A 57 -28.36 35.07 10.24
N LEU A 58 -28.47 35.17 8.92
CA LEU A 58 -28.79 34.04 8.06
C LEU A 58 -27.60 33.05 7.94
N ARG A 59 -26.37 33.55 7.91
CA ARG A 59 -25.15 32.74 7.96
C ARG A 59 -25.08 31.93 9.25
N HIS A 60 -25.35 32.59 10.37
CA HIS A 60 -25.37 31.95 11.69
C HIS A 60 -26.48 30.88 11.79
N ALA A 61 -27.63 31.09 11.16
CA ALA A 61 -28.71 30.10 11.16
C ALA A 61 -28.39 28.88 10.25
N ILE A 62 -27.68 29.08 9.15
CA ILE A 62 -27.23 27.99 8.27
C ILE A 62 -26.12 27.18 8.95
N ASP A 63 -25.15 27.83 9.59
CA ASP A 63 -24.08 27.18 10.33
C ASP A 63 -24.65 26.37 11.49
N ASN A 64 -25.64 26.90 12.21
CA ASN A 64 -26.31 26.17 13.30
C ASN A 64 -27.05 24.92 12.81
N ARG A 65 -27.65 24.93 11.62
CA ARG A 65 -28.26 23.74 11.01
C ARG A 65 -27.25 22.65 10.72
N LEU A 66 -26.04 23.02 10.28
CA LEU A 66 -24.94 22.07 10.04
C LEU A 66 -24.51 21.40 11.37
N TYR A 67 -24.36 22.15 12.44
CA TYR A 67 -24.02 21.59 13.75
C TYR A 67 -25.09 20.63 14.27
N VAL A 68 -26.37 20.93 14.08
CA VAL A 68 -27.47 20.03 14.42
C VAL A 68 -27.42 18.75 13.58
N ALA A 69 -27.21 18.89 12.27
CA ALA A 69 -27.09 17.74 11.38
C ALA A 69 -25.89 16.85 11.73
N TRP A 70 -24.73 17.43 12.03
CA TRP A 70 -23.54 16.69 12.47
C TRP A 70 -23.76 16.04 13.84
N SER A 71 -24.41 16.72 14.78
CA SER A 71 -24.75 16.15 16.08
C SER A 71 -25.64 14.91 15.95
N LEU A 72 -26.71 15.00 15.14
CA LEU A 72 -27.60 13.88 14.86
C LEU A 72 -26.88 12.71 14.19
N ARG A 73 -25.98 13.00 13.24
CA ARG A 73 -25.15 11.98 12.57
C ARG A 73 -24.21 11.30 13.56
N GLY A 74 -23.58 12.05 14.46
CA GLY A 74 -22.68 11.54 15.51
C GLY A 74 -23.40 10.63 16.49
N TYR A 75 -24.58 11.00 16.98
CA TYR A 75 -25.38 10.16 17.86
C TYR A 75 -25.90 8.89 17.16
N ARG A 76 -26.26 8.97 15.88
CA ARG A 76 -26.61 7.78 15.09
C ARG A 76 -25.44 6.80 14.99
N GLU A 77 -24.23 7.30 14.81
CA GLU A 77 -23.02 6.47 14.76
C GLU A 77 -22.68 5.86 16.12
N LEU A 78 -22.77 6.63 17.20
CA LEU A 78 -22.61 6.12 18.56
C LEU A 78 -23.65 5.03 18.89
N GLY A 79 -24.90 5.23 18.46
CA GLY A 79 -25.99 4.25 18.63
C GLY A 79 -25.73 2.96 17.84
N ARG A 80 -25.20 3.05 16.61
CA ARG A 80 -24.79 1.88 15.81
C ARG A 80 -23.70 1.08 16.52
N ARG A 81 -22.65 1.75 17.04
CA ARG A 81 -21.55 1.10 17.76
C ARG A 81 -22.05 0.43 19.04
N TRP A 82 -22.98 1.06 19.76
CA TRP A 82 -23.60 0.50 20.93
C TRP A 82 -24.46 -0.75 20.65
N LEU A 83 -25.24 -0.73 19.55
CA LEU A 83 -26.04 -1.88 19.09
C LEU A 83 -25.13 -3.00 18.59
N ALA A 84 -24.07 -2.68 17.83
CA ALA A 84 -23.12 -3.68 17.36
C ALA A 84 -22.44 -4.44 18.50
N ALA A 85 -22.12 -3.77 19.61
CA ALA A 85 -21.53 -4.39 20.79
C ALA A 85 -22.49 -5.38 21.51
N ARG A 86 -23.79 -5.33 21.22
CA ARG A 86 -24.83 -6.18 21.84
C ARG A 86 -25.39 -7.26 20.92
N ARG A 87 -25.03 -7.28 19.63
CA ARG A 87 -25.47 -8.34 18.72
C ARG A 87 -24.93 -9.71 19.15
N ASP A 88 -25.79 -10.72 19.04
CA ASP A 88 -25.51 -12.09 19.49
C ASP A 88 -24.94 -12.95 18.35
N ASP A 89 -23.94 -12.40 17.65
CA ASP A 89 -23.25 -13.13 16.58
C ASP A 89 -22.18 -14.03 17.23
N TYR A 90 -22.36 -15.34 17.12
CA TYR A 90 -21.32 -16.30 17.49
C TYR A 90 -20.13 -16.15 16.54
N PRO A 91 -18.89 -16.02 17.04
CA PRO A 91 -17.72 -15.95 16.18
C PRO A 91 -17.62 -17.21 15.32
N GLN A 92 -17.26 -17.04 14.05
CA GLN A 92 -17.02 -18.17 13.11
C GLN A 92 -16.11 -19.27 13.69
N MET A 93 -15.16 -18.89 14.57
CA MET A 93 -14.29 -19.84 15.29
C MET A 93 -15.05 -20.85 16.16
N ILE A 94 -16.23 -20.51 16.67
CA ILE A 94 -17.08 -21.43 17.46
C ILE A 94 -17.87 -22.31 16.50
N GLU A 95 -18.31 -21.78 15.38
CA GLU A 95 -19.01 -22.54 14.34
C GLU A 95 -18.09 -23.55 13.65
N THR A 96 -16.86 -23.15 13.29
CA THR A 96 -15.85 -24.06 12.71
C THR A 96 -15.46 -25.16 13.69
N ALA A 97 -15.34 -24.85 14.98
CA ALA A 97 -15.05 -25.85 16.01
C ALA A 97 -16.22 -26.82 16.22
N ARG A 98 -17.48 -26.37 16.08
CA ARG A 98 -18.66 -27.26 16.09
C ARG A 98 -18.72 -28.17 14.86
N ALA A 99 -18.40 -27.64 13.68
CA ALA A 99 -18.30 -28.42 12.45
C ALA A 99 -17.18 -29.46 12.55
N ALA A 100 -16.04 -29.12 13.11
CA ALA A 100 -14.95 -30.05 13.36
C ALA A 100 -15.33 -31.15 14.36
N LEU A 101 -16.10 -30.82 15.41
CA LEU A 101 -16.63 -31.80 16.36
C LEU A 101 -17.61 -32.77 15.69
N GLN A 102 -18.45 -32.28 14.78
CA GLN A 102 -19.35 -33.13 14.00
C GLN A 102 -18.60 -34.08 13.06
N ALA A 103 -17.51 -33.60 12.44
CA ALA A 103 -16.66 -34.39 11.56
C ALA A 103 -15.81 -35.45 12.32
N ALA A 104 -15.51 -35.20 13.59
CA ALA A 104 -14.73 -36.13 14.43
C ALA A 104 -15.55 -37.24 15.09
N LYS A 105 -16.88 -37.27 14.91
CA LYS A 105 -17.77 -38.33 15.44
C LYS A 105 -17.31 -39.71 15.01
N GLY A 106 -17.00 -40.55 15.98
CA GLY A 106 -16.52 -41.91 15.78
C GLY A 106 -15.05 -42.16 16.13
N ASN A 107 -14.28 -41.11 16.48
CA ASN A 107 -12.93 -41.24 17.04
C ASN A 107 -12.91 -40.58 18.43
N MET A 108 -13.07 -41.41 19.48
CA MET A 108 -13.31 -40.94 20.86
C MET A 108 -12.25 -39.97 21.37
N ASP A 109 -10.95 -40.25 21.16
CA ASP A 109 -9.86 -39.42 21.66
C ASP A 109 -9.83 -38.03 20.98
N ARG A 110 -10.12 -37.99 19.69
CA ARG A 110 -10.15 -36.76 18.89
C ARG A 110 -11.43 -35.95 19.15
N GLU A 111 -12.53 -36.60 19.45
CA GLU A 111 -13.82 -35.97 19.80
C GLU A 111 -13.69 -35.26 21.16
N GLU A 112 -13.03 -35.86 22.15
CA GLU A 112 -12.84 -35.34 23.49
C GLU A 112 -11.92 -34.10 23.46
N GLU A 113 -10.81 -34.16 22.73
CA GLU A 113 -9.87 -33.03 22.55
C GLU A 113 -10.54 -31.81 21.87
N ILE A 114 -11.32 -32.05 20.80
CA ILE A 114 -12.02 -30.96 20.10
C ILE A 114 -13.14 -30.38 20.96
N ARG A 115 -13.83 -31.20 21.76
CA ARG A 115 -14.87 -30.79 22.68
C ARG A 115 -14.31 -29.90 23.77
N GLU A 116 -13.20 -30.26 24.38
CA GLU A 116 -12.54 -29.47 25.42
C GLU A 116 -12.08 -28.10 24.87
N ARG A 117 -11.50 -28.08 23.68
CA ARG A 117 -11.12 -26.82 22.98
C ARG A 117 -12.34 -25.94 22.65
N LEU A 118 -13.47 -26.53 22.26
CA LEU A 118 -14.71 -25.80 22.00
C LEU A 118 -15.25 -25.18 23.29
N ASP A 119 -15.27 -25.94 24.39
CA ASP A 119 -15.77 -25.46 25.67
C ASP A 119 -14.92 -24.31 26.22
N GLN A 120 -13.57 -24.38 26.11
CA GLN A 120 -12.67 -23.30 26.46
C GLN A 120 -12.94 -22.04 25.63
N ARG A 121 -13.12 -22.17 24.31
CA ARG A 121 -13.44 -21.04 23.41
C ARG A 121 -14.79 -20.40 23.73
N VAL A 122 -15.80 -21.21 23.99
CA VAL A 122 -17.14 -20.74 24.38
C VAL A 122 -17.08 -20.00 25.73
N ALA A 123 -16.34 -20.54 26.70
CA ALA A 123 -16.16 -19.92 28.01
C ALA A 123 -15.46 -18.55 27.91
N THR A 124 -14.38 -18.49 27.12
CA THR A 124 -13.61 -17.24 26.86
C THR A 124 -14.49 -16.21 26.16
N TYR A 125 -15.24 -16.58 25.14
CA TYR A 125 -16.17 -15.69 24.47
C TYR A 125 -17.26 -15.16 25.38
N LYS A 126 -17.90 -16.03 26.18
CA LYS A 126 -18.92 -15.61 27.16
C LYS A 126 -18.36 -14.64 28.19
N ARG A 127 -17.12 -14.87 28.67
CA ARG A 127 -16.44 -13.95 29.60
C ARG A 127 -16.18 -12.59 28.95
N HIS A 128 -15.63 -12.57 27.73
CA HIS A 128 -15.37 -11.33 26.99
C HIS A 128 -16.66 -10.55 26.71
N LYS A 129 -17.71 -11.22 26.26
CA LYS A 129 -19.02 -10.63 26.00
C LYS A 129 -19.63 -10.03 27.27
N ARG A 130 -19.57 -10.75 28.41
CA ARG A 130 -20.03 -10.22 29.71
C ARG A 130 -19.28 -8.94 30.11
N LEU A 131 -17.97 -8.90 29.93
CA LEU A 131 -17.15 -7.72 30.22
C LEU A 131 -17.50 -6.55 29.29
N MET A 132 -17.68 -6.79 28.00
CA MET A 132 -18.08 -5.75 27.03
C MET A 132 -19.47 -5.19 27.33
N VAL A 133 -20.44 -6.05 27.62
CA VAL A 133 -21.82 -5.63 28.01
C VAL A 133 -21.79 -4.89 29.35
N ALA A 134 -21.04 -5.35 30.34
CA ALA A 134 -20.91 -4.67 31.63
C ALA A 134 -20.24 -3.28 31.46
N LYS A 135 -19.17 -3.20 30.68
CA LYS A 135 -18.47 -1.93 30.40
C LYS A 135 -19.38 -0.94 29.67
N THR A 136 -20.04 -1.35 28.58
CA THR A 136 -20.95 -0.46 27.82
C THR A 136 -22.20 -0.08 28.63
N SER A 137 -22.74 -0.98 29.46
CA SER A 137 -23.86 -0.67 30.35
C SER A 137 -23.44 0.26 31.48
N GLY A 138 -22.26 0.06 32.09
CA GLY A 138 -21.71 0.93 33.10
C GLY A 138 -21.55 2.38 32.60
N TRP A 139 -20.98 2.56 31.44
CA TRP A 139 -20.82 3.89 30.81
C TRP A 139 -22.17 4.56 30.49
N THR A 140 -23.15 3.81 29.94
CA THR A 140 -24.48 4.38 29.66
C THR A 140 -25.23 4.74 30.94
N THR A 141 -25.12 3.92 32.00
CA THR A 141 -25.75 4.21 33.30
C THR A 141 -25.10 5.40 33.98
N ALA A 142 -23.77 5.51 33.98
CA ALA A 142 -23.05 6.64 34.52
C ALA A 142 -23.38 7.96 33.80
N ALA A 143 -23.46 7.93 32.47
CA ALA A 143 -23.86 9.09 31.66
C ALA A 143 -25.33 9.53 31.97
N ALA A 144 -26.27 8.57 32.06
CA ALA A 144 -27.65 8.83 32.37
C ALA A 144 -27.80 9.38 33.81
N ALA A 145 -27.13 8.78 34.78
CA ALA A 145 -27.13 9.24 36.17
C ALA A 145 -26.55 10.66 36.31
N GLY A 146 -25.41 10.93 35.65
CA GLY A 146 -24.80 12.26 35.59
C GLY A 146 -25.74 13.32 34.98
N ALA A 147 -26.42 12.98 33.90
CA ALA A 147 -27.41 13.84 33.25
C ALA A 147 -28.61 14.11 34.17
N THR A 148 -29.10 13.07 34.87
CA THR A 148 -30.24 13.22 35.80
C THR A 148 -29.88 14.05 37.02
N VAL A 149 -28.72 13.82 37.63
CA VAL A 149 -28.25 14.61 38.75
C VAL A 149 -28.02 16.08 38.34
N GLY A 150 -27.41 16.32 37.19
CA GLY A 150 -27.24 17.66 36.63
C GLY A 150 -28.56 18.41 36.44
N ALA A 151 -29.57 17.76 35.87
CA ALA A 151 -30.89 18.33 35.63
C ALA A 151 -31.65 18.63 36.93
N ILE A 152 -31.45 17.82 38.00
CA ILE A 152 -32.14 18.04 39.29
C ILE A 152 -31.45 19.10 40.13
N THR A 153 -30.12 19.19 40.11
CA THR A 153 -29.34 20.02 41.05
C THR A 153 -28.74 21.27 40.44
N GLY A 154 -28.66 21.36 39.12
CA GLY A 154 -27.81 22.32 38.41
C GLY A 154 -28.44 23.64 38.02
N GLY A 155 -29.77 23.74 37.97
CA GLY A 155 -30.48 24.95 37.51
C GLY A 155 -30.20 25.29 36.03
N PRO A 156 -30.78 26.35 35.45
CA PRO A 156 -30.78 26.64 34.01
C PRO A 156 -29.39 26.82 33.38
N VAL A 157 -28.38 27.22 34.15
CA VAL A 157 -26.99 27.36 33.64
C VAL A 157 -26.33 26.02 33.45
N VAL A 158 -26.54 25.05 34.33
CA VAL A 158 -25.99 23.69 34.22
C VAL A 158 -26.69 22.93 33.12
N ASP A 159 -28.00 23.10 32.94
CA ASP A 159 -28.75 22.49 31.84
C ASP A 159 -28.26 22.99 30.48
N LEU A 160 -28.00 24.31 30.39
CA LEU A 160 -27.40 24.90 29.17
C LEU A 160 -26.00 24.32 28.87
N LEU A 161 -25.14 24.23 29.87
CA LEU A 161 -23.78 23.69 29.72
C LEU A 161 -23.81 22.20 29.34
N MET A 162 -24.72 21.42 29.92
CA MET A 162 -24.92 20.02 29.56
C MET A 162 -25.47 19.84 28.16
N GLY A 163 -26.42 20.69 27.75
CA GLY A 163 -26.93 20.73 26.38
C GLY A 163 -25.83 21.07 25.36
N LEU A 164 -25.01 22.05 25.63
CA LEU A 164 -23.85 22.44 24.82
C LEU A 164 -22.79 21.32 24.75
N GLY A 165 -22.52 20.67 25.89
CA GLY A 165 -21.60 19.54 25.97
C GLY A 165 -22.08 18.32 25.13
N ALA A 166 -23.36 17.98 25.25
CA ALA A 166 -23.98 16.93 24.46
C ALA A 166 -23.91 17.28 22.95
N MET A 167 -24.27 18.49 22.58
CA MET A 167 -24.19 18.95 21.19
C MET A 167 -22.74 18.89 20.66
N ALA A 168 -21.75 19.34 21.44
CA ALA A 168 -20.34 19.28 21.08
C ALA A 168 -19.86 17.83 20.87
N LEU A 169 -20.27 16.90 21.72
CA LEU A 169 -19.96 15.47 21.59
C LEU A 169 -20.54 14.88 20.28
N GLY A 170 -21.80 15.21 19.99
CA GLY A 170 -22.44 14.78 18.75
C GLY A 170 -21.76 15.35 17.51
N VAL A 171 -21.43 16.64 17.52
CA VAL A 171 -20.69 17.31 16.43
C VAL A 171 -19.29 16.71 16.25
N TRP A 172 -18.58 16.42 17.34
CA TRP A 172 -17.26 15.79 17.30
C TRP A 172 -17.26 14.46 16.53
N HIS A 173 -18.27 13.62 16.77
CA HIS A 173 -18.39 12.33 16.11
C HIS A 173 -19.07 12.35 14.74
N GLY A 174 -19.74 13.44 14.38
CA GLY A 174 -20.54 13.54 13.15
C GLY A 174 -20.01 14.51 12.10
N ARG A 175 -19.01 15.35 12.43
CA ARG A 175 -18.42 16.29 11.47
C ARG A 175 -17.60 15.53 10.42
N PRO A 176 -17.64 15.92 9.14
CA PRO A 176 -16.67 15.45 8.16
C PRO A 176 -15.27 15.94 8.54
N GLU A 177 -14.25 15.12 8.30
CA GLU A 177 -12.86 15.58 8.44
C GLU A 177 -12.60 16.73 7.46
N PRO A 178 -11.94 17.83 7.90
CA PRO A 178 -11.62 18.92 7.00
C PRO A 178 -10.59 18.45 5.95
N GLU A 179 -10.94 18.56 4.68
CA GLU A 179 -9.98 18.45 3.59
C GLU A 179 -8.98 19.61 3.71
N ALA A 180 -7.70 19.30 3.82
CA ALA A 180 -6.65 20.30 3.85
C ALA A 180 -6.52 20.95 2.46
N PRO A 181 -6.38 22.29 2.35
CA PRO A 181 -6.15 22.94 1.08
C PRO A 181 -4.82 22.48 0.48
N ALA A 182 -4.84 22.07 -0.77
CA ALA A 182 -3.65 21.71 -1.53
C ALA A 182 -2.88 22.97 -1.88
N GLU A 183 -1.78 23.26 -1.18
CA GLU A 183 -0.78 24.23 -1.63
C GLU A 183 0.10 23.58 -2.70
N VAL A 184 0.11 24.21 -3.86
CA VAL A 184 0.95 23.84 -5.00
C VAL A 184 2.37 24.35 -4.72
N LEU A 185 3.29 23.44 -4.47
CA LEU A 185 4.73 23.77 -4.48
C LEU A 185 5.32 23.44 -5.85
N ASP A 186 5.97 24.43 -6.44
CA ASP A 186 6.80 24.29 -7.62
C ASP A 186 7.89 23.23 -7.36
N GLN A 187 7.67 22.04 -7.89
CA GLN A 187 8.73 21.06 -8.08
C GLN A 187 9.18 21.12 -9.54
N PRO A 188 10.47 20.93 -9.83
CA PRO A 188 10.90 20.83 -11.22
C PRO A 188 10.08 19.71 -11.86
N ALA A 189 9.42 20.06 -12.95
CA ALA A 189 8.54 19.19 -13.69
C ALA A 189 9.26 17.85 -13.97
N ILE A 190 8.77 16.77 -13.34
CA ILE A 190 9.12 15.43 -13.77
C ILE A 190 8.31 15.24 -15.06
N GLU A 191 8.92 15.58 -16.20
CA GLU A 191 8.38 15.26 -17.51
C GLU A 191 8.33 13.73 -17.65
N GLY A 192 7.17 13.17 -17.39
CA GLY A 192 6.90 11.76 -17.45
C GLY A 192 5.44 11.47 -17.17
N ALA A 193 4.52 12.35 -17.66
CA ALA A 193 3.14 11.97 -17.79
C ALA A 193 3.08 10.76 -18.72
N LEU A 194 2.56 9.63 -18.22
CA LEU A 194 2.26 8.47 -19.02
C LEU A 194 1.36 8.91 -20.17
N GLU A 195 1.88 8.93 -21.41
CA GLU A 195 1.00 8.85 -22.55
C GLU A 195 0.13 7.61 -22.35
N PRO A 196 -1.17 7.68 -22.58
CA PRO A 196 -2.01 6.49 -22.51
C PRO A 196 -1.38 5.43 -23.40
N VAL A 197 -0.89 4.35 -22.79
CA VAL A 197 -0.36 3.20 -23.53
C VAL A 197 -1.46 2.84 -24.52
N ALA A 198 -1.17 2.97 -25.81
CA ALA A 198 -2.05 2.50 -26.86
C ALA A 198 -2.49 1.09 -26.47
N ALA A 199 -3.80 0.84 -26.49
CA ALA A 199 -4.38 -0.43 -26.11
C ALA A 199 -3.48 -1.56 -26.65
N ALA A 200 -3.04 -2.44 -25.77
CA ALA A 200 -2.13 -3.53 -26.11
C ALA A 200 -2.63 -4.17 -27.41
N PRO A 201 -1.74 -4.52 -28.35
CA PRO A 201 -2.16 -5.21 -29.56
C PRO A 201 -3.02 -6.38 -29.12
N THR A 202 -4.24 -6.39 -29.55
CA THR A 202 -5.19 -7.48 -29.33
C THR A 202 -4.46 -8.77 -29.67
N ALA A 203 -4.36 -9.67 -28.68
CA ALA A 203 -3.79 -11.00 -28.92
C ALA A 203 -4.26 -11.49 -30.29
N GLU A 204 -3.32 -11.86 -31.16
CA GLU A 204 -3.65 -12.39 -32.49
C GLU A 204 -4.75 -13.42 -32.31
N ARG A 205 -5.91 -13.16 -32.90
CA ARG A 205 -7.07 -14.04 -32.79
C ARG A 205 -6.67 -15.40 -33.36
N ALA A 206 -6.57 -16.37 -32.49
CA ALA A 206 -6.26 -17.75 -32.87
C ALA A 206 -7.35 -18.41 -33.73
N PHE A 207 -8.44 -17.72 -34.05
CA PHE A 207 -9.49 -18.16 -34.96
C PHE A 207 -10.15 -16.98 -35.65
N ASP A 208 -10.35 -17.07 -36.98
CA ASP A 208 -11.21 -16.20 -37.83
C ASP A 208 -12.72 -16.36 -37.48
N ALA A 209 -13.09 -16.50 -36.25
CA ALA A 209 -14.49 -16.48 -35.87
C ALA A 209 -15.02 -15.03 -36.00
N PRO A 210 -16.19 -14.83 -36.64
CA PRO A 210 -16.79 -13.52 -36.69
C PRO A 210 -16.99 -12.99 -35.26
N PRO A 211 -16.82 -11.67 -35.05
CA PRO A 211 -17.02 -11.10 -33.73
C PRO A 211 -18.42 -11.48 -33.22
N PRO A 212 -18.58 -11.81 -31.94
CA PRO A 212 -19.88 -12.14 -31.38
C PRO A 212 -20.86 -10.99 -31.67
N PRO A 213 -22.16 -11.29 -31.89
CA PRO A 213 -23.15 -10.27 -32.18
C PRO A 213 -23.20 -9.22 -31.07
N ALA A 214 -23.47 -7.97 -31.42
CA ALA A 214 -23.64 -6.91 -30.44
C ALA A 214 -24.82 -7.26 -29.53
N LEU A 215 -24.64 -7.04 -28.19
CA LEU A 215 -25.71 -7.23 -27.23
C LEU A 215 -26.94 -6.40 -27.61
N THR A 216 -28.11 -7.02 -27.65
CA THR A 216 -29.38 -6.35 -27.86
C THR A 216 -30.06 -6.01 -26.53
N ILE A 217 -31.04 -5.09 -26.57
CA ILE A 217 -31.85 -4.76 -25.37
C ILE A 217 -32.68 -5.99 -24.94
N GLU A 218 -33.12 -6.80 -25.89
CA GLU A 218 -33.91 -8.01 -25.64
C GLU A 218 -33.09 -9.10 -24.94
N GLU A 219 -31.84 -9.30 -25.35
CA GLU A 219 -30.91 -10.22 -24.69
C GLU A 219 -30.57 -9.73 -23.26
N LEU A 220 -30.35 -8.44 -23.09
CA LEU A 220 -30.11 -7.83 -21.77
C LEU A 220 -31.34 -8.03 -20.84
N ASP A 221 -32.56 -7.76 -21.31
CA ASP A 221 -33.80 -7.95 -20.53
C ASP A 221 -34.02 -9.43 -20.22
N THR A 222 -33.75 -10.31 -21.19
CA THR A 222 -33.83 -11.78 -21.00
C THR A 222 -32.89 -12.26 -19.92
N ALA A 223 -31.62 -11.88 -19.98
CA ALA A 223 -30.62 -12.24 -18.97
C ALA A 223 -31.02 -11.76 -17.56
N LEU A 224 -31.54 -10.52 -17.44
CA LEU A 224 -32.01 -9.98 -16.16
C LEU A 224 -33.25 -10.72 -15.62
N ARG A 225 -34.11 -11.27 -16.51
CA ARG A 225 -35.27 -12.11 -16.13
C ARG A 225 -34.83 -13.50 -15.71
N GLU A 226 -33.91 -14.13 -16.39
CA GLU A 226 -33.40 -15.46 -16.06
C GLU A 226 -32.82 -15.49 -14.65
N ILE A 227 -32.09 -14.47 -14.23
CA ILE A 227 -31.58 -14.37 -12.86
C ILE A 227 -32.58 -13.81 -11.84
N GLY A 228 -33.85 -13.55 -12.25
CA GLY A 228 -34.93 -13.10 -11.36
C GLY A 228 -34.83 -11.63 -10.90
N ILE A 229 -33.93 -10.83 -11.46
CA ILE A 229 -33.78 -9.39 -11.20
C ILE A 229 -34.98 -8.61 -11.76
N VAL A 230 -35.44 -8.95 -12.95
CA VAL A 230 -36.63 -8.38 -13.60
C VAL A 230 -37.75 -9.45 -13.61
N LYS A 231 -38.94 -9.13 -13.08
CA LYS A 231 -40.10 -10.04 -13.09
C LYS A 231 -40.90 -9.89 -14.39
N GLN A 232 -41.80 -10.85 -14.68
CA GLN A 232 -42.59 -10.88 -15.93
C GLN A 232 -43.35 -9.60 -16.27
N ARG A 233 -43.79 -8.82 -15.26
CA ARG A 233 -44.52 -7.54 -15.46
C ARG A 233 -43.69 -6.30 -15.29
N GLU A 234 -42.41 -6.46 -15.03
CA GLU A 234 -41.48 -5.34 -14.84
C GLU A 234 -40.68 -5.11 -16.13
N GLN A 235 -40.18 -3.91 -16.31
CA GLN A 235 -39.37 -3.50 -17.45
C GLN A 235 -38.17 -2.68 -16.95
N ILE A 236 -37.07 -2.76 -17.67
CA ILE A 236 -35.93 -1.85 -17.51
C ILE A 236 -36.22 -0.58 -18.31
N THR A 237 -35.67 0.55 -17.84
CA THR A 237 -35.75 1.80 -18.61
C THR A 237 -34.35 2.07 -19.19
N VAL A 238 -34.22 1.97 -20.50
CA VAL A 238 -32.93 2.14 -21.19
C VAL A 238 -32.67 3.63 -21.44
N HIS A 239 -31.50 4.11 -20.97
CA HIS A 239 -31.00 5.47 -21.19
C HIS A 239 -29.98 5.53 -22.32
N ALA A 240 -29.10 4.54 -22.41
CA ALA A 240 -28.21 4.30 -23.53
C ALA A 240 -28.30 2.82 -23.90
N ALA A 241 -28.71 2.55 -25.13
CA ALA A 241 -28.77 1.18 -25.67
C ALA A 241 -27.38 0.54 -25.66
N PRO A 242 -27.31 -0.81 -25.62
CA PRO A 242 -26.03 -1.48 -25.79
C PRO A 242 -25.33 -1.02 -27.08
N GLU A 243 -24.16 -0.44 -26.93
CA GLU A 243 -23.33 0.03 -28.03
C GLU A 243 -21.96 -0.63 -27.96
N ARG A 244 -21.51 -1.17 -29.10
CA ARG A 244 -20.20 -1.77 -29.22
C ARG A 244 -19.19 -0.73 -29.69
N GLY A 245 -18.19 -0.44 -28.83
CA GLY A 245 -17.08 0.43 -29.15
C GLY A 245 -16.11 -0.18 -30.17
N LYS A 246 -15.24 0.66 -30.70
CA LYS A 246 -14.18 0.23 -31.65
C LYS A 246 -13.15 -0.72 -31.03
N ASP A 247 -13.02 -0.70 -29.70
CA ASP A 247 -12.17 -1.56 -28.87
C ASP A 247 -12.78 -2.95 -28.62
N GLY A 248 -13.98 -3.25 -29.16
CA GLY A 248 -14.69 -4.50 -28.95
C GLY A 248 -15.46 -4.58 -27.62
N ASN A 249 -15.45 -3.53 -26.83
CA ASN A 249 -16.20 -3.45 -25.56
C ASN A 249 -17.64 -2.99 -25.84
N THR A 250 -18.60 -3.51 -25.08
CA THR A 250 -20.00 -3.10 -25.14
C THR A 250 -20.36 -2.32 -23.88
N THR A 251 -21.02 -1.18 -24.04
CA THR A 251 -21.52 -0.35 -22.92
C THR A 251 -23.03 -0.13 -23.05
N ALA A 252 -23.71 -0.09 -21.90
CA ALA A 252 -25.15 0.25 -21.84
C ALA A 252 -25.47 0.99 -20.54
N VAL A 253 -26.50 1.84 -20.56
CA VAL A 253 -27.01 2.50 -19.35
C VAL A 253 -28.51 2.32 -19.25
N PHE A 254 -28.97 1.77 -18.11
CA PHE A 254 -30.37 1.47 -17.89
C PHE A 254 -30.76 1.56 -16.41
N ASP A 255 -32.03 1.81 -16.12
CA ASP A 255 -32.58 1.75 -14.77
C ASP A 255 -33.22 0.40 -14.52
N LEU A 256 -32.91 -0.21 -13.38
CA LEU A 256 -33.58 -1.39 -12.85
C LEU A 256 -34.99 -1.06 -12.34
N PRO A 257 -35.89 -2.07 -12.20
CA PRO A 257 -37.19 -1.89 -11.56
C PRO A 257 -37.10 -1.24 -10.18
N ALA A 258 -38.14 -0.53 -9.73
CA ALA A 258 -38.13 0.29 -8.53
C ALA A 258 -37.69 -0.45 -7.24
N ARG A 259 -37.93 -1.75 -7.16
CA ARG A 259 -37.55 -2.61 -6.00
C ARG A 259 -36.10 -3.11 -6.02
N VAL A 260 -35.37 -2.90 -7.11
CA VAL A 260 -34.06 -3.48 -7.34
C VAL A 260 -33.00 -2.39 -7.34
N THR A 261 -31.88 -2.66 -6.67
CA THR A 261 -30.71 -1.79 -6.66
C THR A 261 -29.55 -2.40 -7.44
N VAL A 262 -28.63 -1.56 -7.90
CA VAL A 262 -27.38 -1.99 -8.54
C VAL A 262 -26.60 -2.95 -7.64
N GLY A 263 -26.56 -2.70 -6.33
CA GLY A 263 -25.92 -3.62 -5.38
C GLY A 263 -26.55 -5.02 -5.28
N MET A 264 -27.86 -5.14 -5.60
CA MET A 264 -28.49 -6.47 -5.69
C MET A 264 -28.06 -7.21 -6.95
N LEU A 265 -27.94 -6.50 -8.08
CA LEU A 265 -27.44 -7.07 -9.33
C LEU A 265 -25.95 -7.43 -9.23
N GLN A 266 -25.14 -6.60 -8.60
CA GLN A 266 -23.72 -6.88 -8.37
C GLN A 266 -23.48 -8.15 -7.55
N LYS A 267 -24.36 -8.48 -6.61
CA LYS A 267 -24.30 -9.75 -5.85
C LYS A 267 -24.57 -10.99 -6.70
N GLN A 268 -25.22 -10.81 -7.85
CA GLN A 268 -25.54 -11.88 -8.81
C GLN A 268 -24.70 -11.75 -10.09
N LEU A 269 -23.54 -11.07 -10.04
CA LEU A 269 -22.71 -10.82 -11.20
C LEU A 269 -22.32 -12.10 -11.95
N GLU A 270 -21.96 -13.17 -11.23
CA GLU A 270 -21.61 -14.46 -11.83
C GLU A 270 -22.79 -15.04 -12.63
N ALA A 271 -23.98 -15.05 -12.05
CA ALA A 271 -25.19 -15.54 -12.72
C ALA A 271 -25.58 -14.65 -13.91
N PHE A 272 -25.46 -13.34 -13.77
CA PHE A 272 -25.75 -12.38 -14.83
C PHE A 272 -24.76 -12.49 -16.00
N ALA A 273 -23.48 -12.62 -15.72
CA ALA A 273 -22.47 -12.85 -16.74
C ALA A 273 -22.71 -14.17 -17.47
N GLY A 274 -23.05 -15.26 -16.71
CA GLY A 274 -23.42 -16.56 -17.28
C GLY A 274 -24.62 -16.48 -18.20
N ALA A 275 -25.69 -15.75 -17.83
CA ALA A 275 -26.87 -15.52 -18.67
C ALA A 275 -26.52 -14.74 -19.99
N LEU A 276 -25.47 -13.91 -19.94
CA LEU A 276 -24.93 -13.23 -21.12
C LEU A 276 -23.89 -14.04 -21.90
N GLY A 277 -23.61 -15.30 -21.51
CA GLY A 277 -22.59 -16.16 -22.12
C GLY A 277 -21.16 -15.65 -21.92
N ARG A 278 -20.88 -15.00 -20.79
CA ARG A 278 -19.59 -14.40 -20.44
C ARG A 278 -19.08 -14.89 -19.09
N ASP A 279 -17.75 -14.79 -18.87
CA ASP A 279 -17.20 -14.87 -17.52
C ASP A 279 -17.44 -13.57 -16.74
N SER A 280 -17.49 -13.66 -15.43
CA SER A 280 -17.67 -12.50 -14.54
C SER A 280 -16.55 -11.48 -14.64
N SER A 281 -15.36 -11.85 -15.09
CA SER A 281 -14.24 -10.95 -15.38
C SER A 281 -14.46 -10.09 -16.62
N MET A 282 -15.35 -10.55 -17.51
CA MET A 282 -15.69 -9.85 -18.77
C MET A 282 -16.85 -8.85 -18.59
N VAL A 283 -17.48 -8.81 -17.43
CA VAL A 283 -18.64 -7.96 -17.16
C VAL A 283 -18.38 -7.04 -15.97
N ASP A 284 -18.71 -5.76 -16.12
CA ASP A 284 -18.63 -4.78 -15.06
C ASP A 284 -19.94 -4.02 -14.90
N ILE A 285 -20.40 -3.90 -13.65
CA ILE A 285 -21.65 -3.25 -13.27
C ILE A 285 -21.35 -2.15 -12.27
N VAL A 286 -21.53 -0.91 -12.67
CA VAL A 286 -21.28 0.26 -11.84
C VAL A 286 -22.56 1.07 -11.65
N LYS A 287 -22.72 1.67 -10.48
CA LYS A 287 -23.81 2.58 -10.20
C LYS A 287 -23.59 3.92 -10.92
N ALA A 288 -24.57 4.36 -11.73
CA ALA A 288 -24.52 5.57 -12.52
C ALA A 288 -25.45 6.65 -11.96
N GLY A 289 -25.08 7.25 -10.83
CA GLY A 289 -25.80 8.38 -10.21
C GLY A 289 -26.90 7.96 -9.24
N THR A 290 -27.82 7.06 -9.61
CA THR A 290 -28.89 6.59 -8.73
C THR A 290 -28.71 5.13 -8.30
N GLU A 291 -29.38 4.70 -7.22
CA GLU A 291 -29.30 3.33 -6.71
C GLU A 291 -29.81 2.27 -7.70
N ARG A 292 -30.60 2.68 -8.70
CA ARG A 292 -31.17 1.80 -9.72
C ARG A 292 -30.49 1.89 -11.08
N ARG A 293 -29.71 2.95 -11.33
CA ARG A 293 -29.09 3.16 -12.64
C ARG A 293 -27.82 2.39 -12.76
N VAL A 294 -27.79 1.48 -13.70
CA VAL A 294 -26.67 0.63 -14.06
C VAL A 294 -25.91 1.26 -15.21
N SER A 295 -24.59 1.38 -15.08
CA SER A 295 -23.65 1.45 -16.19
C SER A 295 -23.05 0.07 -16.36
N LEU A 296 -23.45 -0.61 -17.43
CA LEU A 296 -22.91 -1.91 -17.83
C LEU A 296 -21.73 -1.71 -18.77
N TRP A 297 -20.68 -2.46 -18.54
CA TRP A 297 -19.56 -2.61 -19.46
C TRP A 297 -19.28 -4.11 -19.62
N MET A 298 -19.01 -4.54 -20.86
CA MET A 298 -18.64 -5.92 -21.16
C MET A 298 -17.56 -5.95 -22.23
N THR A 299 -16.79 -7.03 -22.23
CA THR A 299 -15.80 -7.34 -23.28
C THR A 299 -16.03 -8.73 -23.85
N ASP A 300 -15.54 -8.97 -25.08
CA ASP A 300 -15.67 -10.27 -25.74
C ASP A 300 -14.50 -11.23 -25.46
N ALA A 301 -13.40 -10.72 -24.93
CA ALA A 301 -12.22 -11.51 -24.58
C ALA A 301 -11.90 -11.37 -23.09
N ASP A 302 -11.37 -12.41 -22.48
CA ASP A 302 -10.91 -12.31 -21.10
C ASP A 302 -9.79 -11.26 -20.99
N PRO A 303 -10.02 -10.16 -20.26
CA PRO A 303 -9.04 -9.08 -20.13
C PRO A 303 -7.77 -9.50 -19.40
N PHE A 304 -7.80 -10.64 -18.74
CA PHE A 304 -6.69 -11.19 -17.97
C PHE A 304 -6.01 -12.41 -18.63
N ALA A 305 -6.41 -12.81 -19.84
CA ALA A 305 -5.89 -14.02 -20.48
C ALA A 305 -4.37 -13.97 -20.75
N ALA A 306 -3.86 -12.85 -21.24
CA ALA A 306 -2.44 -12.70 -21.58
C ALA A 306 -1.69 -11.86 -20.52
N PRO A 307 -0.45 -12.22 -20.17
CA PRO A 307 0.42 -11.36 -19.38
C PRO A 307 0.74 -10.06 -20.14
N ARG A 308 0.96 -8.97 -19.41
CA ARG A 308 1.36 -7.67 -19.97
C ARG A 308 2.69 -7.24 -19.33
N PRO A 309 3.66 -6.74 -20.12
CA PRO A 309 4.91 -6.24 -19.58
C PRO A 309 4.65 -5.02 -18.68
N SER A 310 5.52 -4.83 -17.69
CA SER A 310 5.43 -3.66 -16.81
C SER A 310 5.72 -2.37 -17.58
N PRO A 311 4.89 -1.32 -17.45
CA PRO A 311 5.16 -0.02 -18.03
C PRO A 311 6.45 0.60 -17.49
N LEU A 312 6.90 0.17 -16.31
CA LEU A 312 8.17 0.60 -15.74
C LEU A 312 9.36 0.32 -16.66
N LEU A 313 9.30 -0.69 -17.53
CA LEU A 313 10.37 -1.03 -18.47
C LEU A 313 10.59 0.06 -19.53
N THR A 314 9.54 0.74 -19.95
CA THR A 314 9.59 1.77 -20.99
C THR A 314 9.73 3.20 -20.45
N MET A 315 9.42 3.42 -19.18
CA MET A 315 9.58 4.71 -18.50
C MET A 315 11.06 5.10 -18.44
N ARG A 316 11.37 6.38 -18.69
CA ARG A 316 12.74 6.89 -18.64
C ARG A 316 13.13 7.59 -17.34
N GLY A 317 12.13 8.05 -16.57
CA GLY A 317 12.31 8.79 -15.32
C GLY A 317 12.08 7.95 -14.07
N GLY A 318 12.02 8.63 -12.93
CA GLY A 318 11.57 8.07 -11.65
C GLY A 318 10.06 7.94 -11.58
N VAL A 319 9.58 7.36 -10.50
CA VAL A 319 8.16 7.19 -10.18
C VAL A 319 7.81 8.11 -9.01
N ASP A 320 6.67 8.77 -9.04
CA ASP A 320 6.10 9.42 -7.84
C ASP A 320 5.17 8.40 -7.15
N ALA A 321 5.80 7.46 -6.43
CA ALA A 321 5.06 6.40 -5.74
C ALA A 321 4.25 6.93 -4.55
N TRP A 322 4.54 8.12 -4.06
CA TRP A 322 3.80 8.78 -2.97
C TRP A 322 2.47 9.39 -3.42
N LYS A 323 2.44 10.05 -4.57
CA LYS A 323 1.27 10.80 -5.05
C LYS A 323 0.49 10.04 -6.13
N THR A 324 1.19 9.58 -7.16
CA THR A 324 0.57 8.88 -8.29
C THR A 324 0.44 7.40 -8.01
N GLY A 325 1.47 6.80 -7.42
CA GLY A 325 1.53 5.37 -7.13
C GLY A 325 2.52 4.62 -8.03
N ALA A 326 2.83 3.40 -7.64
CA ALA A 326 3.60 2.46 -8.43
C ALA A 326 2.65 1.68 -9.36
N PRO A 327 2.86 1.61 -10.67
CA PRO A 327 2.05 0.80 -11.57
C PRO A 327 2.33 -0.69 -11.32
N VAL A 328 1.35 -1.41 -10.78
CA VAL A 328 1.53 -2.80 -10.35
C VAL A 328 0.81 -3.82 -11.23
N GLY A 329 -0.19 -3.38 -12.02
CA GLY A 329 -1.00 -4.28 -12.83
C GLY A 329 -2.09 -3.53 -13.58
N TRP A 330 -3.08 -4.26 -14.05
CA TRP A 330 -4.25 -3.70 -14.73
C TRP A 330 -5.55 -4.32 -14.22
N ASN A 331 -6.64 -3.58 -14.35
CA ASN A 331 -7.98 -4.03 -14.02
C ASN A 331 -8.71 -4.65 -15.23
N LYS A 332 -9.94 -5.14 -15.04
CA LYS A 332 -10.76 -5.76 -16.09
C LYS A 332 -11.06 -4.85 -17.28
N ARG A 333 -11.00 -3.52 -17.11
CA ARG A 333 -11.15 -2.55 -18.22
C ARG A 333 -9.84 -2.23 -18.94
N GLY A 334 -8.75 -2.89 -18.56
CA GLY A 334 -7.41 -2.68 -19.14
C GLY A 334 -6.69 -1.45 -18.59
N ALA A 335 -7.28 -0.70 -17.67
CA ALA A 335 -6.66 0.47 -17.06
C ALA A 335 -5.54 0.04 -16.10
N ILE A 336 -4.44 0.80 -16.11
CA ILE A 336 -3.33 0.61 -15.19
C ILE A 336 -3.81 0.78 -13.75
N VAL A 337 -3.40 -0.12 -12.89
CA VAL A 337 -3.62 -0.04 -11.45
C VAL A 337 -2.33 0.45 -10.80
N GLU A 338 -2.42 1.62 -10.20
CA GLU A 338 -1.34 2.26 -9.46
C GLU A 338 -1.59 2.13 -7.97
N LEU A 339 -0.58 1.69 -7.21
CA LEU A 339 -0.65 1.60 -5.75
C LEU A 339 0.15 2.71 -5.11
N VAL A 340 -0.56 3.62 -4.47
CA VAL A 340 0.03 4.77 -3.76
C VAL A 340 0.70 4.30 -2.48
N ILE A 341 1.99 4.59 -2.34
CA ILE A 341 2.79 4.29 -1.14
C ILE A 341 2.67 5.45 -0.14
N ASN A 342 1.47 5.59 0.41
CA ASN A 342 1.12 6.69 1.32
C ASN A 342 0.03 6.24 2.30
N ASN A 343 0.23 6.53 3.58
CA ASN A 343 -0.76 6.36 4.66
C ASN A 343 -1.32 4.93 4.88
N SER A 344 -0.77 3.90 4.24
CA SER A 344 -1.31 2.55 4.35
C SER A 344 -0.25 1.49 4.12
N SER A 345 -0.23 0.49 4.99
CA SER A 345 0.53 -0.75 4.81
C SER A 345 -0.20 -1.73 3.88
N PHE A 346 0.54 -2.72 3.38
CA PHE A 346 0.11 -3.65 2.34
C PHE A 346 0.17 -5.10 2.81
N VAL A 347 -0.77 -5.91 2.38
CA VAL A 347 -0.71 -7.38 2.44
C VAL A 347 -0.86 -7.94 1.03
N ILE A 348 0.12 -8.73 0.59
CA ILE A 348 0.09 -9.46 -0.68
C ILE A 348 0.21 -10.94 -0.36
N ALA A 349 -0.85 -11.70 -0.60
CA ALA A 349 -0.87 -13.09 -0.21
C ALA A 349 -1.51 -13.99 -1.27
N GLY A 350 -1.08 -15.25 -1.29
CA GLY A 350 -1.55 -16.26 -2.22
C GLY A 350 -0.67 -17.49 -2.19
N MET A 351 -1.17 -18.61 -2.67
CA MET A 351 -0.44 -19.87 -2.72
C MET A 351 0.81 -19.80 -3.61
N THR A 352 1.63 -20.84 -3.56
CA THR A 352 2.80 -20.96 -4.45
C THR A 352 2.38 -20.87 -5.92
N ARG A 353 3.15 -20.16 -6.75
CA ARG A 353 2.90 -19.90 -8.18
C ARG A 353 1.64 -19.07 -8.47
N SER A 354 1.04 -18.42 -7.49
CA SER A 354 -0.07 -17.48 -7.72
C SER A 354 0.36 -16.14 -8.34
N GLY A 355 1.66 -15.85 -8.47
CA GLY A 355 2.20 -14.60 -9.01
C GLY A 355 2.43 -13.49 -7.98
N LYS A 356 2.29 -13.77 -6.66
CA LYS A 356 2.49 -12.78 -5.59
C LYS A 356 3.87 -12.13 -5.60
N GLY A 357 4.94 -12.91 -5.90
CA GLY A 357 6.31 -12.38 -6.01
C GLY A 357 6.42 -11.31 -7.10
N VAL A 358 5.86 -11.57 -8.28
CA VAL A 358 5.84 -10.61 -9.39
C VAL A 358 5.00 -9.37 -9.06
N GLY A 359 3.84 -9.55 -8.41
CA GLY A 359 3.03 -8.41 -7.94
C GLY A 359 3.77 -7.55 -6.93
N ALA A 360 4.46 -8.18 -5.97
CA ALA A 360 5.30 -7.49 -5.00
C ALA A 360 6.52 -6.83 -5.64
N ALA A 361 7.14 -7.46 -6.66
CA ALA A 361 8.28 -6.92 -7.39
C ALA A 361 7.91 -5.63 -8.13
N ASN A 362 6.74 -5.55 -8.79
CA ASN A 362 6.26 -4.30 -9.42
C ASN A 362 6.14 -3.17 -8.39
N LEU A 363 5.59 -3.44 -7.20
CA LEU A 363 5.49 -2.45 -6.12
C LEU A 363 6.89 -2.04 -5.61
N ALA A 364 7.77 -3.01 -5.40
CA ALA A 364 9.11 -2.78 -4.89
C ALA A 364 9.99 -2.01 -5.88
N VAL A 365 9.93 -2.33 -7.16
CA VAL A 365 10.65 -1.59 -8.22
C VAL A 365 10.09 -0.18 -8.34
N GLY A 366 8.75 -0.01 -8.29
CA GLY A 366 8.14 1.32 -8.25
C GLY A 366 8.63 2.13 -7.06
N ALA A 367 8.71 1.53 -5.87
CA ALA A 367 9.29 2.16 -4.68
C ALA A 367 10.78 2.48 -4.85
N ALA A 368 11.57 1.59 -5.47
CA ALA A 368 12.98 1.81 -5.74
C ALA A 368 13.24 2.99 -6.67
N LEU A 369 12.36 3.20 -7.67
CA LEU A 369 12.42 4.30 -8.63
C LEU A 369 11.99 5.65 -8.03
N ASP A 370 11.37 5.70 -6.87
CA ASP A 370 11.12 6.93 -6.11
C ASP A 370 12.30 7.18 -5.15
N VAL A 371 13.12 8.17 -5.46
CA VAL A 371 14.32 8.49 -4.68
C VAL A 371 14.03 8.93 -3.23
N ARG A 372 12.77 9.26 -2.91
CA ARG A 372 12.33 9.64 -1.55
C ARG A 372 12.04 8.45 -0.65
N ILE A 373 11.95 7.24 -1.22
CA ILE A 373 11.62 6.02 -0.49
C ILE A 373 12.90 5.29 -0.09
N ASN A 374 13.06 5.03 1.20
CA ASN A 374 14.07 4.16 1.75
C ASN A 374 13.53 2.74 1.78
N LEU A 375 14.02 1.89 0.90
CA LEU A 375 13.56 0.53 0.76
C LEU A 375 14.32 -0.41 1.70
N ARG A 376 13.60 -1.14 2.55
CA ARG A 376 14.14 -2.14 3.45
C ARG A 376 13.51 -3.49 3.13
N ILE A 377 14.33 -4.51 2.88
CA ILE A 377 13.87 -5.80 2.43
C ILE A 377 14.39 -6.89 3.35
N VAL A 378 13.46 -7.67 3.89
CA VAL A 378 13.74 -8.87 4.67
C VAL A 378 13.26 -10.07 3.86
N ALA A 379 14.19 -10.81 3.29
CA ALA A 379 13.87 -12.02 2.56
C ALA A 379 13.43 -13.11 3.54
N GLY A 380 12.27 -13.72 3.32
CA GLY A 380 11.79 -14.85 4.12
C GLY A 380 12.30 -16.19 3.65
N LYS A 381 13.05 -16.20 2.53
CA LYS A 381 13.65 -17.35 1.90
C LYS A 381 15.12 -17.08 1.62
N THR A 382 15.91 -18.15 1.44
CA THR A 382 17.34 -18.05 1.13
C THR A 382 17.64 -17.95 -0.37
N ASN A 383 16.60 -18.03 -1.23
CA ASN A 383 16.75 -17.83 -2.67
C ASN A 383 17.13 -16.37 -3.02
N GLY A 384 17.60 -16.15 -4.22
CA GLY A 384 18.09 -14.85 -4.68
C GLY A 384 17.04 -13.87 -5.17
N GLU A 385 15.72 -14.12 -4.91
CA GLU A 385 14.60 -13.35 -5.47
C GLU A 385 14.71 -11.81 -5.26
N TRP A 386 15.30 -11.40 -4.13
CA TRP A 386 15.46 -9.99 -3.78
C TRP A 386 16.90 -9.46 -3.90
N ASP A 387 17.82 -10.26 -4.36
CA ASP A 387 19.25 -9.93 -4.42
C ASP A 387 19.56 -8.74 -5.33
N ALA A 388 18.81 -8.55 -6.42
CA ALA A 388 19.01 -7.46 -7.37
C ALA A 388 18.94 -6.08 -6.69
N TYR A 389 18.05 -5.90 -5.72
CA TYR A 389 17.88 -4.64 -4.99
C TYR A 389 19.10 -4.29 -4.12
N ALA A 390 19.70 -5.31 -3.50
CA ALA A 390 20.88 -5.14 -2.68
C ALA A 390 22.14 -4.91 -3.55
N LYS A 391 22.30 -5.71 -4.64
CA LYS A 391 23.41 -5.57 -5.59
C LYS A 391 23.45 -4.17 -6.22
N ALA A 392 22.29 -3.63 -6.56
CA ALA A 392 22.18 -2.29 -7.11
C ALA A 392 22.38 -1.17 -6.04
N GLY A 393 22.42 -1.49 -4.75
CA GLY A 393 22.53 -0.51 -3.67
C GLY A 393 21.27 0.36 -3.49
N VAL A 394 20.10 -0.13 -3.91
CA VAL A 394 18.82 0.59 -3.77
C VAL A 394 18.05 0.19 -2.51
N ALA A 395 18.34 -0.97 -1.93
CA ALA A 395 17.82 -1.39 -0.63
C ALA A 395 18.70 -0.82 0.48
N ALA A 396 18.15 0.06 1.33
CA ALA A 396 18.84 0.63 2.47
C ALA A 396 19.18 -0.42 3.53
N THR A 397 18.29 -1.42 3.68
CA THR A 397 18.52 -2.62 4.50
C THR A 397 18.15 -3.84 3.68
N TYR A 398 19.01 -4.86 3.68
CA TYR A 398 18.71 -6.18 3.10
C TYR A 398 19.34 -7.28 3.94
N PHE A 399 18.56 -8.29 4.27
CA PHE A 399 19.08 -9.54 4.87
C PHE A 399 18.17 -10.73 4.61
N LYS A 400 18.74 -11.92 4.67
CA LYS A 400 18.08 -13.23 4.59
C LYS A 400 17.48 -13.59 5.94
N PRO A 401 16.69 -14.67 6.10
CA PRO A 401 15.94 -14.95 7.32
C PRO A 401 16.79 -14.89 8.60
N ASN A 402 16.50 -13.93 9.45
CA ASN A 402 17.14 -13.75 10.76
C ASN A 402 16.12 -13.06 11.71
N PRO A 403 15.51 -13.82 12.64
CA PRO A 403 14.49 -13.28 13.55
C PRO A 403 15.01 -12.19 14.49
N GLU A 404 16.23 -12.33 15.01
CA GLU A 404 16.85 -11.38 15.93
C GLU A 404 17.06 -10.03 15.21
N ARG A 405 17.57 -10.09 13.97
CA ARG A 405 17.79 -8.88 13.17
C ARG A 405 16.49 -8.23 12.72
N LEU A 406 15.45 -9.02 12.44
CA LEU A 406 14.12 -8.48 12.15
C LEU A 406 13.56 -7.75 13.38
N LEU A 407 13.65 -8.35 14.57
CA LEU A 407 13.19 -7.71 15.80
C LEU A 407 13.96 -6.42 16.09
N ALA A 408 15.28 -6.40 15.88
CA ALA A 408 16.11 -5.20 16.02
C ALA A 408 15.67 -4.10 15.00
N LEU A 409 15.38 -4.48 13.74
CA LEU A 409 14.89 -3.58 12.71
C LEU A 409 13.52 -2.98 13.08
N LEU A 410 12.59 -3.77 13.61
CA LEU A 410 11.29 -3.29 14.07
C LEU A 410 11.42 -2.28 15.22
N LYS A 411 12.34 -2.54 16.17
CA LYS A 411 12.67 -1.60 17.25
C LYS A 411 13.27 -0.29 16.70
N ALA A 412 14.20 -0.39 15.76
CA ALA A 412 14.82 0.76 15.11
C ALA A 412 13.78 1.62 14.35
N LEU A 413 12.86 0.98 13.63
CA LEU A 413 11.74 1.67 12.95
C LEU A 413 10.80 2.36 13.95
N LYS A 414 10.54 1.74 15.09
CA LYS A 414 9.74 2.34 16.17
C LYS A 414 10.44 3.55 16.80
N ALA A 415 11.74 3.48 17.04
CA ALA A 415 12.53 4.61 17.52
C ALA A 415 12.57 5.75 16.49
N ASP A 416 12.69 5.43 15.20
CA ASP A 416 12.63 6.41 14.12
C ASP A 416 11.23 7.05 14.00
N MET A 417 10.17 6.27 14.21
CA MET A 417 8.80 6.80 14.28
C MET A 417 8.66 7.87 15.37
N ASP A 418 9.19 7.60 16.56
CA ASP A 418 9.16 8.54 17.68
C ASP A 418 9.94 9.83 17.36
N ARG A 419 11.11 9.70 16.74
CA ARG A 419 11.91 10.82 16.22
C ARG A 419 11.11 11.65 15.21
N ARG A 420 10.47 11.00 14.24
CA ARG A 420 9.66 11.66 13.19
C ARG A 420 8.44 12.36 13.78
N ASN A 421 7.75 11.72 14.71
CA ASN A 421 6.60 12.32 15.40
C ASN A 421 6.99 13.57 16.20
N LYS A 422 8.18 13.57 16.83
CA LYS A 422 8.71 14.76 17.49
C LYS A 422 8.93 15.91 16.50
N ILE A 423 9.59 15.64 15.36
CA ILE A 423 9.82 16.63 14.31
C ILE A 423 8.49 17.16 13.74
N LEU A 424 7.52 16.27 13.49
CA LEU A 424 6.19 16.67 13.03
C LEU A 424 5.48 17.58 14.04
N GLY A 425 5.56 17.24 15.33
CA GLY A 425 5.02 18.06 16.42
C GLY A 425 5.65 19.47 16.46
N GLU A 426 6.97 19.58 16.33
CA GLU A 426 7.69 20.86 16.23
C GLU A 426 7.26 21.70 15.01
N LEU A 427 6.85 21.02 13.91
CA LEU A 427 6.32 21.65 12.71
C LEU A 427 4.81 21.94 12.75
N GLY A 428 4.13 21.61 13.86
CA GLY A 428 2.68 21.72 13.97
C GLY A 428 1.91 20.80 13.02
N LYS A 429 2.51 19.70 12.58
CA LYS A 429 1.90 18.72 11.67
C LYS A 429 1.57 17.44 12.43
N SER A 430 0.44 16.80 12.10
CA SER A 430 0.02 15.51 12.68
C SER A 430 0.45 14.30 11.86
N LYS A 431 0.87 14.52 10.61
CA LYS A 431 1.31 13.45 9.68
C LYS A 431 2.30 14.00 8.66
N MET A 432 3.05 13.09 8.03
CA MET A 432 3.95 13.41 6.92
C MET A 432 3.16 14.03 5.75
N THR A 433 3.74 15.06 5.16
CA THR A 433 3.26 15.73 3.93
C THR A 433 4.40 15.74 2.90
N ALA A 434 4.09 16.03 1.64
CA ALA A 434 5.10 16.12 0.59
C ALA A 434 6.29 17.04 0.97
N GLU A 435 6.00 18.16 1.66
CA GLU A 435 7.00 19.12 2.13
C GLU A 435 7.91 18.56 3.24
N THR A 436 7.39 17.66 4.06
CA THR A 436 8.13 17.14 5.22
C THR A 436 8.92 15.88 4.92
N ILE A 437 8.70 15.20 3.77
CA ILE A 437 9.38 13.95 3.41
C ILE A 437 10.90 14.06 3.58
N ASN A 438 11.52 15.05 2.94
CA ASN A 438 12.98 15.23 3.01
C ASN A 438 13.45 15.55 4.43
N ARG A 439 12.68 16.32 5.19
CA ARG A 439 13.02 16.72 6.57
C ARG A 439 12.95 15.54 7.55
N LEU A 440 12.08 14.56 7.27
CA LEU A 440 11.97 13.33 8.04
C LEU A 440 13.00 12.27 7.65
N GLY A 441 13.73 12.46 6.55
CA GLY A 441 14.74 11.54 6.03
C GLY A 441 14.23 10.60 4.94
N GLY A 442 13.01 10.84 4.41
CA GLY A 442 12.37 10.01 3.38
C GLY A 442 11.20 9.18 3.93
N ILE A 443 10.65 8.34 3.08
CA ILE A 443 9.57 7.39 3.38
C ILE A 443 10.20 6.02 3.63
N GLU A 444 9.91 5.37 4.76
CA GLU A 444 10.39 4.02 5.05
C GLU A 444 9.40 2.99 4.53
N VAL A 445 9.85 2.06 3.72
CA VAL A 445 9.05 0.93 3.24
C VAL A 445 9.76 -0.36 3.61
N LEU A 446 9.20 -1.09 4.56
CA LEU A 446 9.70 -2.40 4.97
C LEU A 446 8.92 -3.50 4.24
N ILE A 447 9.59 -4.21 3.35
CA ILE A 447 9.09 -5.40 2.67
C ILE A 447 9.57 -6.64 3.42
N ILE A 448 8.63 -7.50 3.83
CA ILE A 448 8.93 -8.80 4.41
C ILE A 448 8.37 -9.86 3.46
N ASP A 449 9.28 -10.53 2.73
CA ASP A 449 8.92 -11.67 1.89
C ASP A 449 8.79 -12.93 2.74
N GLU A 450 7.64 -13.58 2.67
CA GLU A 450 7.26 -14.74 3.46
C GLU A 450 7.27 -14.47 4.98
N VAL A 451 6.36 -13.60 5.40
CA VAL A 451 6.22 -13.24 6.83
C VAL A 451 5.98 -14.48 7.73
N ALA A 452 5.42 -15.57 7.18
CA ALA A 452 5.22 -16.84 7.90
C ALA A 452 6.53 -17.46 8.42
N THR A 453 7.67 -17.12 7.82
CA THR A 453 8.99 -17.55 8.29
C THR A 453 9.26 -17.07 9.72
N PHE A 454 8.68 -15.94 10.10
CA PHE A 454 8.88 -15.28 11.39
C PHE A 454 7.68 -15.39 12.33
N THR A 455 6.46 -15.46 11.78
CA THR A 455 5.20 -15.30 12.55
C THR A 455 4.40 -16.59 12.75
N ARG A 456 4.75 -17.70 12.06
CA ARG A 456 4.08 -18.98 12.28
C ARG A 456 4.33 -19.50 13.70
N SER A 457 3.35 -20.20 14.26
CA SER A 457 3.47 -20.85 15.58
C SER A 457 4.75 -21.67 15.72
N GLY A 458 5.44 -21.51 16.85
CA GLY A 458 6.71 -22.19 17.16
C GLY A 458 7.97 -21.55 16.57
N LYS A 459 7.88 -20.40 15.88
CA LYS A 459 9.06 -19.66 15.42
C LYS A 459 9.69 -18.86 16.55
N PRO A 460 11.04 -18.71 16.55
CA PRO A 460 11.76 -17.89 17.52
C PRO A 460 11.27 -16.43 17.48
N LEU A 461 11.17 -15.78 18.62
CA LEU A 461 10.80 -14.36 18.79
C LEU A 461 9.46 -13.98 18.12
N ARG A 462 8.62 -14.99 17.82
CA ARG A 462 7.36 -14.82 17.09
C ARG A 462 6.47 -13.73 17.69
N ASP A 463 6.24 -13.79 18.99
CA ASP A 463 5.28 -12.92 19.65
C ASP A 463 5.79 -11.47 19.68
N ASP A 464 7.08 -11.26 19.97
CA ASP A 464 7.72 -9.94 19.93
C ASP A 464 7.73 -9.34 18.50
N ILE A 465 7.95 -10.16 17.47
CA ILE A 465 7.91 -9.75 16.07
C ILE A 465 6.48 -9.38 15.69
N LEU A 466 5.48 -10.19 16.05
CA LEU A 466 4.08 -9.90 15.77
C LEU A 466 3.62 -8.60 16.45
N ASP A 467 3.96 -8.41 17.72
CA ASP A 467 3.63 -7.19 18.45
C ASP A 467 4.28 -5.96 17.78
N GLY A 468 5.56 -6.08 17.37
CA GLY A 468 6.25 -5.02 16.64
C GLY A 468 5.60 -4.68 15.29
N LEU A 469 5.16 -5.70 14.52
CA LEU A 469 4.46 -5.50 13.25
C LEU A 469 3.08 -4.88 13.44
N ILE A 470 2.33 -5.31 14.46
CA ILE A 470 1.01 -4.76 14.79
C ILE A 470 1.14 -3.29 15.22
N ASP A 471 2.09 -2.98 16.12
CA ASP A 471 2.35 -1.62 16.58
C ASP A 471 2.69 -0.68 15.41
N ILE A 472 3.66 -1.07 14.56
CA ILE A 472 4.07 -0.26 13.40
C ILE A 472 2.90 -0.09 12.42
N SER A 473 2.18 -1.16 12.09
CA SER A 473 1.06 -1.08 11.15
C SER A 473 -0.07 -0.17 11.64
N ALA A 474 -0.27 -0.09 12.95
CA ALA A 474 -1.36 0.67 13.55
C ALA A 474 -1.14 2.19 13.53
N VAL A 475 0.10 2.65 13.71
CA VAL A 475 0.36 4.08 13.99
C VAL A 475 1.47 4.71 13.15
N ALA A 476 2.37 3.94 12.55
CA ALA A 476 3.57 4.47 11.93
C ALA A 476 3.34 5.07 10.52
N ALA A 477 2.22 4.77 9.87
CA ALA A 477 1.90 5.28 8.54
C ALA A 477 1.85 6.82 8.51
N GLY A 478 1.34 7.46 9.56
CA GLY A 478 1.34 8.91 9.70
C GLY A 478 2.75 9.53 9.75
N ALA A 479 3.74 8.79 10.25
CA ALA A 479 5.15 9.17 10.25
C ALA A 479 5.89 8.76 8.97
N GLY A 480 5.19 8.17 7.98
CA GLY A 480 5.77 7.74 6.72
C GLY A 480 6.56 6.43 6.80
N ILE A 481 6.16 5.52 7.69
CA ILE A 481 6.73 4.17 7.81
C ILE A 481 5.65 3.15 7.47
N LEU A 482 5.88 2.36 6.43
CA LEU A 482 4.90 1.46 5.84
C LEU A 482 5.44 0.04 5.75
N LEU A 483 4.55 -0.94 5.94
CA LEU A 483 4.87 -2.35 5.81
C LEU A 483 4.29 -2.92 4.50
N VAL A 484 5.03 -3.79 3.85
CA VAL A 484 4.57 -4.66 2.76
C VAL A 484 4.79 -6.10 3.21
N LEU A 485 3.71 -6.74 3.61
CA LEU A 485 3.72 -8.11 4.14
C LEU A 485 3.34 -9.09 3.05
N ILE A 486 4.24 -10.01 2.72
CA ILE A 486 4.03 -11.02 1.69
C ILE A 486 3.99 -12.40 2.35
N THR A 487 3.03 -13.27 1.96
CA THR A 487 2.99 -14.64 2.46
C THR A 487 2.31 -15.62 1.51
N GLN A 488 2.78 -16.87 1.56
CA GLN A 488 2.12 -18.02 0.92
C GLN A 488 1.11 -18.70 1.84
N TYR A 489 1.15 -18.37 3.13
CA TYR A 489 0.36 -19.01 4.18
C TYR A 489 -0.54 -17.97 4.87
N PRO A 490 -1.62 -17.54 4.23
CA PRO A 490 -2.53 -16.54 4.80
C PRO A 490 -3.46 -17.16 5.83
N GLU A 491 -2.88 -17.67 6.90
CA GLU A 491 -3.61 -18.22 8.05
C GLU A 491 -3.65 -17.21 9.18
N VAL A 492 -4.64 -17.32 10.06
CA VAL A 492 -4.86 -16.35 11.16
C VAL A 492 -3.72 -16.34 12.17
N ASP A 493 -2.98 -17.42 12.33
CA ASP A 493 -1.80 -17.48 13.19
C ASP A 493 -0.56 -16.80 12.58
N VAL A 494 -0.51 -16.69 11.25
CA VAL A 494 0.55 -15.99 10.49
C VAL A 494 0.23 -14.52 10.29
N LEU A 495 -1.03 -14.25 9.92
CA LEU A 495 -1.59 -12.91 9.69
C LEU A 495 -2.77 -12.68 10.64
N PRO A 496 -2.55 -12.36 11.92
CA PRO A 496 -3.63 -12.05 12.85
C PRO A 496 -4.49 -10.89 12.35
N GLN A 497 -5.78 -10.94 12.67
CA GLN A 497 -6.73 -9.90 12.27
C GLN A 497 -6.29 -8.50 12.72
N ALA A 498 -5.65 -8.38 13.89
CA ALA A 498 -5.10 -7.12 14.38
C ALA A 498 -4.06 -6.50 13.43
N LEU A 499 -3.27 -7.34 12.75
CA LEU A 499 -2.29 -6.90 11.76
C LEU A 499 -2.95 -6.56 10.42
N THR A 500 -3.80 -7.45 9.90
CA THR A 500 -4.43 -7.26 8.57
C THR A 500 -5.44 -6.12 8.53
N MET A 501 -6.10 -5.80 9.65
CA MET A 501 -7.01 -4.65 9.74
C MET A 501 -6.31 -3.30 9.60
N ASN A 502 -5.04 -3.22 10.01
CA ASN A 502 -4.23 -2.01 9.89
C ASN A 502 -3.62 -1.84 8.48
N CYS A 503 -3.64 -2.89 7.65
CA CYS A 503 -3.19 -2.83 6.27
C CYS A 503 -4.35 -2.40 5.36
N GLY A 504 -4.33 -1.17 4.87
CA GLY A 504 -5.41 -0.64 4.04
C GLY A 504 -5.41 -1.17 2.61
N THR A 505 -4.27 -1.68 2.12
CA THR A 505 -4.18 -2.31 0.80
C THR A 505 -3.97 -3.81 0.95
N LYS A 506 -4.84 -4.60 0.30
CA LYS A 506 -4.81 -6.06 0.38
C LYS A 506 -4.93 -6.64 -1.02
N TRP A 507 -3.99 -7.48 -1.40
CA TRP A 507 -4.02 -8.18 -2.69
C TRP A 507 -4.04 -9.68 -2.46
N ALA A 508 -5.23 -10.27 -2.56
CA ALA A 508 -5.46 -11.70 -2.42
C ALA A 508 -5.37 -12.36 -3.79
N MET A 509 -4.24 -12.93 -4.09
CA MET A 509 -4.08 -13.81 -5.24
C MET A 509 -4.64 -15.20 -4.92
N ARG A 510 -4.63 -16.15 -5.87
CA ARG A 510 -5.21 -17.47 -5.65
C ARG A 510 -4.77 -18.09 -4.32
N VAL A 511 -5.74 -18.59 -3.58
CA VAL A 511 -5.60 -19.38 -2.33
C VAL A 511 -6.41 -20.67 -2.41
N ASP A 512 -6.21 -21.58 -1.45
CA ASP A 512 -6.83 -22.91 -1.47
C ASP A 512 -8.32 -22.90 -1.07
N ASN A 513 -8.71 -21.98 -0.20
CA ASN A 513 -10.05 -21.96 0.35
C ASN A 513 -10.52 -20.55 0.77
N ALA A 514 -11.84 -20.42 0.98
CA ALA A 514 -12.48 -19.19 1.39
C ALA A 514 -12.00 -18.64 2.76
N THR A 515 -11.53 -19.50 3.67
CA THR A 515 -11.01 -19.08 4.96
C THR A 515 -9.71 -18.28 4.79
N GLN A 516 -8.82 -18.75 3.94
CA GLN A 516 -7.59 -18.04 3.58
C GLN A 516 -7.88 -16.72 2.84
N SER A 517 -8.85 -16.73 1.92
CA SER A 517 -9.31 -15.51 1.26
C SER A 517 -9.82 -14.47 2.27
N ASN A 518 -10.63 -14.90 3.25
CA ASN A 518 -11.13 -14.02 4.30
C ASN A 518 -10.03 -13.56 5.29
N ALA A 519 -8.98 -14.35 5.50
CA ALA A 519 -7.85 -13.93 6.33
C ALA A 519 -7.09 -12.74 5.71
N ILE A 520 -7.06 -12.64 4.38
CA ILE A 520 -6.44 -11.52 3.66
C ILE A 520 -7.41 -10.34 3.55
N LEU A 521 -8.57 -10.57 2.92
CA LEU A 521 -9.53 -9.53 2.51
C LEU A 521 -10.44 -9.04 3.66
N GLY A 522 -10.46 -9.78 4.76
CA GLY A 522 -11.35 -9.53 5.88
C GLY A 522 -12.54 -10.48 5.93
N ALA A 523 -13.11 -10.63 7.13
CA ALA A 523 -14.23 -11.53 7.38
C ALA A 523 -15.44 -11.20 6.49
N GLY A 524 -16.00 -12.21 5.83
CA GLY A 524 -17.17 -12.07 4.97
C GLY A 524 -16.88 -11.65 3.53
N ALA A 525 -15.61 -11.42 3.15
CA ALA A 525 -15.26 -11.06 1.78
C ALA A 525 -15.71 -12.15 0.78
N SER A 526 -15.46 -13.43 1.08
CA SER A 526 -15.86 -14.56 0.24
C SER A 526 -17.37 -14.64 0.05
N SER A 527 -18.16 -14.44 1.11
CA SER A 527 -19.63 -14.45 1.03
C SER A 527 -20.20 -13.24 0.28
N SER A 528 -19.43 -12.17 0.13
CA SER A 528 -19.78 -11.00 -0.68
C SER A 528 -19.31 -11.11 -2.15
N GLY A 529 -18.82 -12.29 -2.59
CA GLY A 529 -18.36 -12.55 -3.95
C GLY A 529 -16.86 -12.31 -4.17
N ARG A 530 -16.11 -11.83 -3.17
CA ARG A 530 -14.66 -11.62 -3.25
C ARG A 530 -13.92 -12.81 -2.67
N ASP A 531 -13.89 -13.89 -3.43
CA ASP A 531 -13.29 -15.16 -3.02
C ASP A 531 -12.11 -15.52 -3.92
N ALA A 532 -10.90 -15.40 -3.38
CA ALA A 532 -9.68 -15.68 -4.10
C ALA A 532 -9.41 -17.18 -4.32
N SER A 533 -10.18 -18.08 -3.67
CA SER A 533 -10.10 -19.51 -3.93
C SER A 533 -10.79 -19.93 -5.25
N LYS A 534 -11.60 -19.05 -5.82
CA LYS A 534 -12.33 -19.30 -7.07
C LYS A 534 -11.55 -18.95 -8.34
N PHE A 535 -10.32 -18.52 -8.25
CA PHE A 535 -9.47 -18.30 -9.42
C PHE A 535 -9.00 -19.65 -9.99
N ASP A 536 -9.81 -20.23 -10.89
CA ASP A 536 -9.53 -21.49 -11.55
C ASP A 536 -9.94 -21.41 -13.05
N PRO A 537 -9.06 -21.70 -14.03
CA PRO A 537 -7.66 -22.05 -13.87
C PRO A 537 -6.82 -20.91 -13.28
N PRO A 538 -5.67 -21.23 -12.66
CA PRO A 538 -4.83 -20.21 -12.05
C PRO A 538 -4.19 -19.32 -13.13
N LEU A 539 -4.44 -18.02 -13.02
CA LEU A 539 -3.74 -16.99 -13.81
C LEU A 539 -2.73 -16.30 -12.89
N PRO A 540 -1.42 -16.54 -13.04
CA PRO A 540 -0.43 -15.90 -12.18
C PRO A 540 -0.57 -14.38 -12.18
N GLY A 541 -0.53 -13.78 -11.00
CA GLY A 541 -0.71 -12.36 -10.80
C GLY A 541 -2.15 -11.87 -10.69
N LEU A 542 -3.15 -12.69 -11.03
CA LEU A 542 -4.56 -12.34 -10.86
C LEU A 542 -4.96 -12.48 -9.38
N GLY A 543 -5.59 -11.44 -8.86
CA GLY A 543 -6.07 -11.42 -7.48
C GLY A 543 -7.19 -10.41 -7.25
N TRP A 544 -7.88 -10.54 -6.10
CA TRP A 544 -8.73 -9.50 -5.57
C TRP A 544 -7.87 -8.44 -4.92
N LEU A 545 -7.91 -7.23 -5.47
CA LEU A 545 -7.24 -6.06 -4.92
C LEU A 545 -8.26 -5.19 -4.19
N ASP A 546 -8.05 -5.02 -2.90
CA ASP A 546 -8.84 -4.13 -2.05
C ASP A 546 -7.96 -2.96 -1.61
N ASN A 547 -8.15 -1.82 -2.24
CA ASN A 547 -7.50 -0.55 -1.89
C ASN A 547 -8.56 0.55 -1.88
N PRO A 548 -9.26 0.73 -0.75
CA PRO A 548 -10.33 1.72 -0.63
C PRO A 548 -9.83 3.17 -0.77
N PHE A 549 -8.56 3.44 -0.52
CA PHE A 549 -7.98 4.78 -0.68
C PHE A 549 -7.85 5.18 -2.16
N ALA A 550 -7.56 4.21 -3.03
CA ALA A 550 -7.55 4.42 -4.47
C ALA A 550 -8.93 4.17 -5.12
N GLY A 551 -9.96 3.85 -4.32
CA GLY A 551 -11.29 3.50 -4.84
C GLY A 551 -11.31 2.18 -5.61
N VAL A 552 -10.30 1.33 -5.46
CA VAL A 552 -10.18 0.04 -6.14
C VAL A 552 -10.59 -1.06 -5.19
N THR A 553 -11.66 -1.77 -5.53
CA THR A 553 -12.08 -3.02 -4.87
C THR A 553 -12.57 -3.95 -5.98
N ASP A 554 -11.64 -4.52 -6.74
CA ASP A 554 -11.93 -5.36 -7.90
C ASP A 554 -10.79 -6.34 -8.19
N LYS A 555 -10.96 -7.15 -9.22
CA LYS A 555 -9.91 -8.02 -9.75
C LYS A 555 -8.83 -7.17 -10.43
N ALA A 556 -7.58 -7.47 -10.14
CA ALA A 556 -6.42 -6.90 -10.85
C ALA A 556 -5.40 -8.00 -11.12
N ARG A 557 -4.73 -7.94 -12.27
CA ARG A 557 -3.61 -8.81 -12.61
C ARG A 557 -2.31 -8.02 -12.60
N SER A 558 -1.26 -8.56 -11.96
CA SER A 558 0.05 -7.91 -11.91
C SER A 558 0.70 -7.87 -13.29
N PHE A 559 1.41 -6.80 -13.59
CA PHE A 559 2.30 -6.77 -14.73
C PHE A 559 3.35 -7.88 -14.62
N ASP A 560 3.75 -8.39 -15.76
CA ASP A 560 4.82 -9.37 -15.87
C ASP A 560 6.18 -8.67 -15.70
N LEU A 561 6.99 -9.18 -14.78
CA LEU A 561 8.38 -8.82 -14.58
C LEU A 561 9.15 -10.11 -14.38
N ASP A 562 10.10 -10.38 -15.25
CA ASP A 562 10.89 -11.59 -15.23
C ASP A 562 12.37 -11.27 -14.98
N GLU A 563 12.91 -11.89 -13.93
CA GLU A 563 14.32 -11.77 -13.58
C GLU A 563 15.15 -12.91 -14.15
N ASP A 564 14.58 -14.11 -14.21
CA ASP A 564 15.35 -15.32 -14.52
C ASP A 564 15.80 -15.36 -15.99
N GLU A 565 14.93 -14.99 -16.92
CA GLU A 565 15.22 -15.04 -18.36
C GLU A 565 15.57 -13.66 -18.94
N ARG A 566 14.90 -12.59 -18.47
CA ARG A 566 15.00 -11.25 -19.07
C ARG A 566 15.76 -10.23 -18.24
N ASN A 567 16.16 -10.56 -17.00
CA ASN A 567 16.87 -9.67 -16.07
C ASN A 567 16.17 -8.29 -15.90
N GLU A 568 14.83 -8.26 -15.90
CA GLU A 568 14.06 -7.02 -15.90
C GLU A 568 14.15 -6.28 -14.58
N ILE A 569 14.13 -7.02 -13.46
CA ILE A 569 14.27 -6.41 -12.12
C ILE A 569 15.69 -5.84 -11.95
N THR A 570 16.73 -6.57 -12.39
CA THR A 570 18.12 -6.08 -12.39
C THR A 570 18.25 -4.81 -13.23
N THR A 571 17.62 -4.75 -14.41
CA THR A 571 17.64 -3.55 -15.28
C THR A 571 16.97 -2.36 -14.59
N LEU A 572 15.82 -2.57 -13.98
CA LEU A 572 15.05 -1.51 -13.31
C LEU A 572 15.71 -1.03 -12.02
N THR A 573 16.28 -1.94 -11.22
CA THR A 573 17.04 -1.58 -10.02
C THR A 573 18.35 -0.86 -10.36
N GLY A 574 19.00 -1.21 -11.48
CA GLY A 574 20.15 -0.47 -12.02
C GLY A 574 19.77 0.98 -12.37
N ARG A 575 18.63 1.18 -13.06
CA ARG A 575 18.11 2.53 -13.33
C ARG A 575 17.77 3.28 -12.04
N ALA A 576 17.14 2.62 -11.07
CA ALA A 576 16.85 3.23 -9.79
C ALA A 576 18.14 3.65 -9.04
N ALA A 577 19.20 2.86 -9.15
CA ALA A 577 20.51 3.20 -8.59
C ALA A 577 21.10 4.48 -9.19
N GLU A 578 21.03 4.64 -10.52
CA GLU A 578 21.49 5.87 -11.19
C GLU A 578 20.68 7.10 -10.76
N LEU A 579 19.35 6.99 -10.68
CA LEU A 579 18.51 8.08 -10.19
C LEU A 579 18.83 8.45 -8.73
N ARG A 580 19.00 7.45 -7.87
CA ARG A 580 19.37 7.64 -6.46
C ARG A 580 20.75 8.23 -6.30
N LYS A 581 21.70 7.77 -7.10
CA LYS A 581 23.07 8.31 -7.13
C LYS A 581 23.08 9.79 -7.49
N ALA A 582 22.33 10.19 -8.52
CA ALA A 582 22.18 11.56 -8.94
C ALA A 582 21.51 12.45 -7.86
N ALA A 583 20.60 11.89 -7.09
CA ALA A 583 19.90 12.56 -5.99
C ALA A 583 20.65 12.53 -4.64
N GLY A 584 21.83 11.89 -4.56
CA GLY A 584 22.54 11.70 -3.29
C GLY A 584 21.83 10.74 -2.32
N ARG A 585 21.02 9.81 -2.86
CA ARG A 585 20.16 8.89 -2.08
C ARG A 585 20.49 7.42 -2.32
N LEU A 586 21.60 7.12 -3.00
CA LEU A 586 22.11 5.74 -3.06
C LEU A 586 22.64 5.33 -1.68
N VAL A 587 22.55 4.06 -1.36
CA VAL A 587 23.06 3.54 -0.08
C VAL A 587 24.53 3.93 0.12
N GLY A 588 24.84 4.50 1.26
CA GLY A 588 26.17 5.05 1.59
C GLY A 588 26.41 6.51 1.18
N GLN A 589 25.46 7.16 0.52
CA GLN A 589 25.55 8.61 0.23
C GLN A 589 24.84 9.50 1.26
N TRP A 590 24.10 8.89 2.20
CA TRP A 590 23.34 9.60 3.23
C TRP A 590 23.41 8.85 4.56
N GLU A 591 23.22 9.59 5.65
CA GLU A 591 23.16 9.00 6.99
C GLU A 591 21.79 8.33 7.22
N ASP A 592 21.81 7.04 7.51
CA ASP A 592 20.62 6.24 7.81
C ASP A 592 20.52 6.02 9.32
N PRO A 593 19.57 6.68 10.02
CA PRO A 593 19.45 6.56 11.47
C PRO A 593 19.00 5.14 11.89
N ILE A 594 18.31 4.41 11.01
CA ILE A 594 17.85 3.04 11.29
C ILE A 594 19.03 2.06 11.22
N GLU A 595 19.90 2.18 10.20
CA GLU A 595 21.10 1.34 10.11
C GLU A 595 22.08 1.68 11.25
N GLN A 596 22.21 2.93 11.64
CA GLN A 596 23.02 3.30 12.81
C GLN A 596 22.50 2.66 14.09
N HIS A 597 21.17 2.63 14.26
CA HIS A 597 20.56 1.96 15.42
C HIS A 597 20.78 0.45 15.40
N LEU A 598 20.65 -0.19 14.24
CA LEU A 598 20.92 -1.63 14.06
C LEU A 598 22.37 -1.99 14.39
N LEU A 599 23.33 -1.18 13.97
CA LEU A 599 24.75 -1.38 14.26
C LEU A 599 25.03 -1.29 15.76
N ASN A 600 24.42 -0.33 16.45
CA ASN A 600 24.57 -0.13 17.88
C ASN A 600 23.98 -1.29 18.69
N GLU A 601 22.81 -1.81 18.31
CA GLU A 601 22.15 -2.92 19.01
C GLU A 601 22.86 -4.27 18.80
N THR A 602 23.47 -4.48 17.64
CA THR A 602 24.18 -5.74 17.34
C THR A 602 25.59 -5.79 17.89
N GLY A 603 26.05 -4.75 18.61
CA GLY A 603 27.37 -4.72 19.25
C GLY A 603 28.54 -4.59 18.26
N ALA A 604 28.29 -4.32 16.99
CA ALA A 604 29.28 -3.97 16.00
C ALA A 604 29.69 -2.50 16.23
N SER A 605 30.56 -2.26 17.20
CA SER A 605 31.18 -0.96 17.43
C SER A 605 31.79 -0.47 16.13
N SER A 606 31.33 0.69 15.66
CA SER A 606 31.84 1.38 14.50
C SER A 606 33.25 1.90 14.77
N ALA A 607 34.24 1.11 14.47
CA ALA A 607 35.55 1.65 14.15
C ALA A 607 35.53 2.00 12.65
N ALA A 608 35.45 3.27 12.34
CA ALA A 608 35.54 3.93 11.05
C ALA A 608 34.32 3.87 10.12
N GLY A 609 33.67 4.98 10.02
CA GLY A 609 32.86 5.60 8.99
C GLY A 609 32.60 4.85 7.69
N GLY A 610 31.49 4.06 7.67
CA GLY A 610 30.88 3.48 6.48
C GLY A 610 29.81 2.50 6.90
N PRO A 611 28.60 2.49 6.29
CA PRO A 611 27.55 1.54 6.65
C PRO A 611 28.07 0.12 6.45
N ALA A 612 27.89 -0.72 7.48
CA ALA A 612 28.15 -2.15 7.37
C ALA A 612 27.29 -2.71 6.25
N ARG A 613 27.87 -3.06 5.14
CA ARG A 613 27.22 -3.67 3.98
C ARG A 613 26.96 -5.15 4.23
N ASP A 614 26.02 -5.45 5.11
CA ASP A 614 25.42 -6.77 5.10
C ASP A 614 24.36 -6.80 4.02
N GLY A 615 24.66 -7.37 2.86
CA GLY A 615 23.64 -7.50 1.84
C GLY A 615 24.07 -7.36 0.39
N VAL A 616 25.36 -7.52 0.11
CA VAL A 616 25.76 -7.84 -1.27
C VAL A 616 25.62 -9.36 -1.39
N PRO A 617 24.66 -9.89 -2.16
CA PRO A 617 24.55 -11.30 -2.42
C PRO A 617 25.80 -11.75 -3.16
N GLY A 618 26.47 -12.78 -2.65
CA GLY A 618 27.70 -13.29 -3.24
C GLY A 618 28.97 -13.08 -2.39
N ARG A 619 28.90 -12.34 -1.28
CA ARG A 619 29.90 -12.45 -0.24
C ARG A 619 29.31 -13.20 0.95
N GLU A 620 29.64 -14.49 1.06
CA GLU A 620 29.84 -15.04 2.40
C GLU A 620 30.78 -14.07 3.11
N VAL A 621 30.30 -13.46 4.20
CA VAL A 621 31.21 -12.79 5.13
C VAL A 621 32.07 -13.90 5.67
N MET A 622 33.22 -14.15 5.02
CA MET A 622 34.29 -14.87 5.67
C MET A 622 34.55 -14.04 6.92
N HIS A 623 34.26 -14.61 8.08
CA HIS A 623 34.79 -14.11 9.33
C HIS A 623 36.32 -14.21 9.22
N LEU A 624 36.90 -13.12 8.71
CA LEU A 624 38.34 -12.98 8.63
C LEU A 624 38.86 -13.14 10.05
N SER A 625 39.76 -14.06 10.25
CA SER A 625 40.47 -14.16 11.51
C SER A 625 41.16 -12.82 11.82
N ALA A 626 41.49 -12.54 13.08
CA ALA A 626 42.19 -11.31 13.45
C ALA A 626 43.47 -11.11 12.62
N GLU A 627 44.08 -12.19 12.17
CA GLU A 627 45.25 -12.19 11.31
C GLU A 627 44.92 -11.80 9.85
N GLN A 628 43.82 -12.31 9.33
CA GLN A 628 43.32 -11.93 7.99
C GLN A 628 42.86 -10.46 7.92
N VAL A 629 42.30 -9.91 9.00
CA VAL A 629 41.99 -8.47 9.09
C VAL A 629 43.27 -7.65 8.99
N GLN A 630 44.36 -8.04 9.70
CA GLN A 630 45.65 -7.35 9.60
C GLN A 630 46.25 -7.45 8.19
N GLN A 631 46.07 -8.57 7.49
CA GLN A 631 46.50 -8.74 6.10
C GLN A 631 45.75 -7.81 5.15
N VAL A 632 44.44 -7.68 5.26
CA VAL A 632 43.62 -6.77 4.45
C VAL A 632 43.98 -5.31 4.73
N GLU A 633 44.21 -4.95 5.98
CA GLU A 633 44.65 -3.59 6.35
C GLU A 633 46.04 -3.27 5.78
N ALA A 634 46.98 -4.23 5.81
CA ALA A 634 48.30 -4.07 5.22
C ALA A 634 48.25 -3.89 3.68
N LEU A 635 47.41 -4.69 2.98
CA LEU A 635 47.20 -4.54 1.54
C LEU A 635 46.59 -3.16 1.19
N ARG A 636 45.61 -2.72 1.95
CA ARG A 636 44.98 -1.40 1.77
C ARG A 636 45.95 -0.25 2.04
N GLY A 637 46.70 -0.34 3.14
CA GLY A 637 47.69 0.63 3.49
C GLY A 637 48.81 0.76 2.44
N ALA A 638 49.29 -0.38 1.91
CA ALA A 638 50.29 -0.39 0.84
C ALA A 638 49.79 0.20 -0.47
N LEU A 639 48.52 -0.08 -0.89
CA LEU A 639 47.94 0.56 -2.08
C LEU A 639 47.75 2.07 -1.90
N THR A 640 47.36 2.51 -0.71
CA THR A 640 47.27 3.95 -0.39
C THR A 640 48.63 4.60 -0.44
N ALA A 641 49.65 4.03 0.19
CA ALA A 641 51.02 4.54 0.15
C ALA A 641 51.57 4.63 -1.28
N MET A 642 51.29 3.65 -2.13
CA MET A 642 51.69 3.72 -3.57
C MET A 642 50.92 4.81 -4.34
N ASN A 643 49.67 5.11 -3.98
CA ASN A 643 48.93 6.25 -4.54
C ASN A 643 49.55 7.57 -4.15
N ASP A 644 49.89 7.73 -2.88
CA ASP A 644 50.51 8.95 -2.34
C ASP A 644 51.89 9.17 -2.95
N LEU A 645 52.64 8.11 -3.21
CA LEU A 645 53.93 8.13 -3.91
C LEU A 645 53.80 8.39 -5.43
N GLY A 646 52.57 8.21 -6.00
CA GLY A 646 52.31 8.35 -7.44
C GLY A 646 53.11 7.33 -8.28
N ARG A 647 53.37 6.11 -7.75
CA ARG A 647 54.22 5.09 -8.38
C ARG A 647 53.58 3.71 -8.32
N ASP A 648 53.82 2.90 -9.37
CA ASP A 648 53.35 1.53 -9.45
C ASP A 648 54.32 0.51 -8.82
N VAL A 649 55.44 0.99 -8.29
CA VAL A 649 56.45 0.24 -7.57
C VAL A 649 56.92 1.00 -6.36
N ALA A 650 57.00 0.34 -5.19
CA ALA A 650 57.47 0.99 -3.94
C ALA A 650 58.22 0.01 -3.06
N GLN A 651 59.15 0.55 -2.25
CA GLN A 651 59.86 -0.21 -1.23
C GLN A 651 59.03 -0.40 0.04
N LEU A 652 59.29 -1.46 0.77
CA LEU A 652 58.61 -1.72 2.04
C LEU A 652 58.84 -0.63 3.06
N ASP A 653 60.05 -0.07 3.13
CA ASP A 653 60.41 1.06 4.05
C ASP A 653 59.58 2.29 3.74
N GLU A 654 59.48 2.68 2.45
CA GLU A 654 58.69 3.83 2.00
C GLU A 654 57.23 3.67 2.30
N MET A 655 56.67 2.47 2.04
CA MET A 655 55.27 2.19 2.31
C MET A 655 54.96 2.17 3.81
N ALA A 656 55.84 1.55 4.62
CA ALA A 656 55.69 1.46 6.08
C ALA A 656 55.72 2.86 6.73
N GLU A 657 56.60 3.73 6.25
CA GLU A 657 56.68 5.12 6.72
C GLU A 657 55.39 5.91 6.46
N ILE A 658 54.80 5.75 5.26
CA ILE A 658 53.54 6.40 4.89
C ILE A 658 52.35 5.83 5.66
N ILE A 659 52.29 4.52 5.84
CA ILE A 659 51.24 3.86 6.62
C ILE A 659 51.27 4.34 8.08
N GLY A 660 52.44 4.61 8.60
CA GLY A 660 52.60 5.12 9.97
C GLY A 660 52.21 4.17 11.05
N GLY A 661 51.82 4.67 12.23
CA GLY A 661 51.28 3.82 13.34
C GLY A 661 52.28 2.83 13.94
N GLY A 662 53.60 3.00 13.67
CA GLY A 662 54.65 2.08 14.16
C GLY A 662 54.78 0.79 13.32
N MET A 663 54.27 0.76 12.09
CA MET A 663 54.43 -0.38 11.20
C MET A 663 55.85 -0.55 10.77
N ALA A 664 56.51 -1.63 11.15
CA ALA A 664 57.86 -1.98 10.69
C ALA A 664 57.81 -2.57 9.27
N ALA A 665 58.81 -2.22 8.44
CA ALA A 665 58.88 -2.69 7.05
C ALA A 665 58.89 -4.23 6.95
N ASP A 666 59.59 -4.94 7.86
CA ASP A 666 59.62 -6.39 7.92
C ASP A 666 58.22 -6.97 8.21
N ARG A 667 57.49 -6.35 9.15
CA ARG A 667 56.15 -6.76 9.50
C ARG A 667 55.14 -6.54 8.35
N LEU A 668 55.24 -5.38 7.65
CA LEU A 668 54.49 -5.10 6.45
C LEU A 668 54.74 -6.15 5.36
N GLY A 669 56.01 -6.52 5.15
CA GLY A 669 56.38 -7.53 4.17
C GLY A 669 55.87 -8.94 4.51
N GLU A 670 55.83 -9.33 5.81
CA GLU A 670 55.21 -10.56 6.27
C GLU A 670 53.69 -10.58 5.97
N LEU A 671 52.98 -9.50 6.33
CA LEU A 671 51.55 -9.41 6.14
C LEU A 671 51.15 -9.40 4.64
N LEU A 672 51.88 -8.68 3.81
CA LEU A 672 51.65 -8.66 2.35
C LEU A 672 51.90 -10.03 1.72
N ARG A 673 52.93 -10.72 2.13
CA ARG A 673 53.27 -12.08 1.65
C ARG A 673 52.23 -13.11 2.12
N ALA A 674 51.84 -13.05 3.38
CA ALA A 674 50.78 -13.87 3.95
C ALA A 674 49.40 -13.62 3.27
N ALA A 675 49.16 -12.41 2.84
CA ALA A 675 47.97 -12.01 2.07
C ALA A 675 48.02 -12.44 0.57
N GLY A 676 49.13 -13.06 0.13
CA GLY A 676 49.23 -13.51 -1.26
C GLY A 676 49.70 -12.46 -2.27
N ALA A 677 50.25 -11.33 -1.80
CA ALA A 677 50.77 -10.26 -2.68
C ALA A 677 52.08 -10.58 -3.43
N GLY A 678 52.37 -11.84 -3.54
CA GLY A 678 53.62 -12.30 -4.20
C GLY A 678 54.88 -12.01 -3.39
N GLY A 679 56.02 -12.13 -4.02
CA GLY A 679 57.34 -11.85 -3.41
C GLY A 679 57.87 -10.48 -3.82
N THR A 680 58.88 -9.97 -3.04
CA THR A 680 59.55 -8.77 -3.42
C THR A 680 60.29 -8.91 -4.75
N VAL A 681 60.10 -8.00 -5.66
CA VAL A 681 60.83 -7.92 -6.95
C VAL A 681 61.89 -6.84 -6.89
N LYS A 682 62.94 -7.00 -7.72
CA LYS A 682 64.00 -6.00 -7.81
C LYS A 682 63.54 -4.80 -8.62
N ILE A 683 63.30 -3.70 -7.96
CA ILE A 683 62.80 -2.43 -8.55
C ILE A 683 63.91 -1.36 -8.54
N THR A 684 63.80 -0.39 -9.45
CA THR A 684 64.64 0.80 -9.45
C THR A 684 63.80 1.94 -8.92
N VAL A 685 64.24 2.59 -7.82
CA VAL A 685 63.53 3.70 -7.19
C VAL A 685 64.25 5.01 -7.50
N PRO A 686 63.57 6.08 -7.82
CA PRO A 686 64.20 7.42 -7.94
C PRO A 686 64.93 7.73 -6.63
N HIS A 687 66.14 8.26 -6.74
CA HIS A 687 67.00 8.68 -5.62
C HIS A 687 67.88 7.59 -4.93
N ARG A 688 67.90 6.34 -5.40
CA ARG A 688 68.89 5.32 -4.95
C ARG A 688 69.65 4.70 -6.11
N THR A 689 70.95 4.58 -5.96
CA THR A 689 71.83 3.87 -6.89
C THR A 689 71.75 2.37 -6.65
N GLY A 690 71.14 1.65 -7.58
CA GLY A 690 71.04 0.19 -7.54
C GLY A 690 69.61 -0.35 -7.52
N ARG A 691 69.44 -1.65 -7.73
CA ARG A 691 68.13 -2.35 -7.62
C ARG A 691 67.84 -2.73 -6.19
N VAL A 692 66.71 -2.35 -5.66
CA VAL A 692 66.26 -2.65 -4.31
C VAL A 692 65.03 -3.57 -4.36
N ASN A 693 64.75 -4.23 -3.26
CA ASN A 693 63.57 -5.09 -3.14
C ASN A 693 62.32 -4.25 -2.88
N GLY A 694 61.24 -4.45 -3.65
CA GLY A 694 59.97 -3.75 -3.49
C GLY A 694 58.79 -4.57 -4.04
N TYR A 695 57.62 -4.01 -3.94
CA TYR A 695 56.38 -4.59 -4.44
C TYR A 695 55.86 -3.83 -5.65
N GLN A 696 55.12 -4.55 -6.50
CA GLN A 696 54.36 -3.94 -7.61
C GLN A 696 52.92 -3.74 -7.19
N ARG A 697 52.33 -2.62 -7.61
CA ARG A 697 50.89 -2.30 -7.36
C ARG A 697 49.97 -3.40 -7.83
N ALA A 698 50.21 -3.97 -9.03
CA ALA A 698 49.37 -5.03 -9.60
C ALA A 698 49.29 -6.25 -8.68
N GLU A 699 50.43 -6.70 -8.11
CA GLU A 699 50.46 -7.88 -7.21
C GLU A 699 49.69 -7.62 -5.91
N ILE A 700 49.81 -6.41 -5.34
CA ILE A 700 49.03 -6.02 -4.15
C ILE A 700 47.54 -5.86 -4.44
N ALA A 701 47.20 -5.30 -5.63
CA ALA A 701 45.80 -5.17 -6.07
C ALA A 701 45.16 -6.53 -6.35
N ASP A 702 45.90 -7.49 -6.95
CA ASP A 702 45.42 -8.84 -7.20
C ASP A 702 45.19 -9.61 -5.88
N ALA A 703 46.07 -9.47 -4.91
CA ALA A 703 45.87 -10.02 -3.57
C ALA A 703 44.69 -9.41 -2.87
N MET A 704 44.47 -8.09 -3.01
CA MET A 704 43.31 -7.40 -2.46
C MET A 704 42.01 -7.86 -3.15
N ASN A 705 42.02 -8.09 -4.45
CA ASN A 705 40.90 -8.61 -5.22
C ASN A 705 40.53 -10.03 -4.79
N PHE A 706 41.51 -10.87 -4.40
CA PHE A 706 41.25 -12.18 -3.83
C PHE A 706 40.42 -12.08 -2.55
N PHE A 707 40.81 -11.21 -1.60
CA PHE A 707 39.99 -10.94 -0.40
C PHE A 707 38.67 -10.20 -0.70
N ASN A 708 38.58 -9.51 -1.84
CA ASN A 708 37.37 -8.81 -2.28
C ASN A 708 36.46 -9.68 -3.14
N GLY A 709 36.92 -10.77 -3.73
CA GLY A 709 36.18 -11.66 -4.63
C GLY A 709 35.90 -13.05 -4.06
N ALA A 710 36.40 -13.37 -2.87
CA ALA A 710 36.11 -14.62 -2.14
C ALA A 710 34.83 -14.49 -1.30
#